data_d31d4b447e729a5c76f3850a00d92526
#
_entry.id   d31d4b447e729a5c76f3850a00d92526
#
_cell.length_a   1.000
_cell.length_b   1.000
_cell.length_c   1.000
_cell.angle_alpha   90.00
_cell.angle_beta   90.00
_cell.angle_gamma   90.00
#
_symmetry.space_group_name_H-M   'P 1'
#
loop_
_entity.id
_entity.type
_entity.pdbx_description
1 polymer ?
#
loop_
_entity_poly.entity_id
_entity_poly.type
_entity_poly.pdbx_seq_one_letter_code
_entity_poly.pdbx_strand_id
1 'polypeptide(L)'
;MGCARALIGAVMLAPCFSSPVMAQAEQPAAAPTDNLSLEEVLVTASRRVENIQDVPMSVSAFSGDFFRDTGVNQLKDLEQYTPNLTIIPGADSNSTSIRIRGIGSVGSNSGIDPSVGLFIDGVYQGRAGMSISDLVDVQRIEVLRGPQGTLYGKNTAAGAISIITALPTDEFESMLEASYDNNEQAELRGMVNIPFGNSGNAMRLSGFGINGDHLFDNTYNGDGLNDTNKWGARSRILIDSEDQDGGDGLGRLVISMDYTKEDTDCCAFAVISYDGLSTLNVPITNTPSAQWQEMLGLNAQGQPILQYNAFEDTAGFSPPKADPFSSDYWVDSELHNKVEIGGVAAEWNKDLAYENTLTFINAWRHYESDSVYDGDFTAYDAVKGSTEIKLDQYSSELRIASPGGETFDTQGGLYAYYSEMDSDGTFAMSQQLVRNIGVGFDLLFPDGTLNVDDNVYKTTSFAAFGQVVWNYSEKLSATLGLRYTWEKKEREGSQITTPTSPIDIPPVAGPDIYYDDSRTDSDASPSFNLRYFFQEDVMGYALVSRGFKSGGYDQRRTVSGTSGEFDPEKATNYELGWKTTWADSRLQANGALFYVDYEDFQSQTFDGSSIRVINAGNMESYGAELELIFIPIADTIMGTAIGYNKAEYGSFDNGQCTVEQAFEEYYIVGGAQGGAPGLATVCTQDLKGEPLDNAPEWTVSSHVQYDMELSEKLNGIARLEHSYIDSYFLDQDLDPHLKNDEVNLINMRLTVSNKSNDWEVALWGRNLLDEDYYAIGLDIPTVGGYAAITAPEATYGITVRIYN
;
A
#
# COMPACT_ATOMS: atom_id res chain seq x y z
N MET A 1 32.88 -12.52 -7.44
CA MET A 1 33.45 -13.70 -6.75
C MET A 1 34.09 -13.25 -5.43
N GLY A 2 33.34 -13.13 -4.33
CA GLY A 2 33.97 -12.75 -3.06
C GLY A 2 33.11 -12.38 -1.89
N CYS A 3 31.85 -12.82 -1.77
CA CYS A 3 31.09 -12.61 -0.53
C CYS A 3 30.23 -13.81 -0.04
N ALA A 4 30.31 -14.95 -0.67
CA ALA A 4 29.52 -16.14 -0.29
C ALA A 4 30.13 -17.00 0.83
N ARG A 5 30.88 -16.43 1.80
CA ARG A 5 31.57 -17.21 2.84
C ARG A 5 31.31 -16.82 4.30
N ALA A 6 30.32 -16.02 4.60
CA ALA A 6 30.10 -15.52 5.96
C ALA A 6 28.85 -16.05 6.71
N LEU A 7 27.96 -16.84 6.11
CA LEU A 7 26.67 -17.23 6.77
C LEU A 7 26.54 -18.70 7.15
N ILE A 8 27.58 -19.57 7.09
CA ILE A 8 27.51 -20.99 7.46
C ILE A 8 28.19 -21.30 8.83
N GLY A 9 28.45 -20.32 9.66
CA GLY A 9 29.24 -20.47 10.89
C GLY A 9 28.53 -20.47 12.23
N ALA A 10 27.21 -20.42 12.32
CA ALA A 10 26.53 -20.18 13.61
C ALA A 10 25.41 -21.18 14.00
N VAL A 11 25.35 -22.38 13.43
CA VAL A 11 24.38 -23.39 13.88
C VAL A 11 25.12 -24.71 14.21
N MET A 12 25.75 -24.74 15.37
CA MET A 12 26.14 -25.98 16.05
C MET A 12 26.41 -25.66 17.53
N LEU A 13 25.41 -25.87 18.38
CA LEU A 13 25.55 -26.24 19.78
C LEU A 13 24.17 -26.27 20.46
N ALA A 14 23.46 -27.39 20.32
CA ALA A 14 22.40 -27.73 21.23
C ALA A 14 22.84 -29.02 21.98
N PRO A 15 22.88 -29.04 23.29
CA PRO A 15 23.12 -30.26 24.03
C PRO A 15 21.86 -31.12 24.10
N CYS A 16 21.97 -32.38 23.69
CA CYS A 16 20.97 -33.42 23.93
C CYS A 16 20.68 -33.59 25.42
N PHE A 17 19.50 -33.23 25.86
CA PHE A 17 18.93 -33.70 27.09
C PHE A 17 17.90 -34.78 26.80
N SER A 18 18.28 -36.04 27.05
CA SER A 18 17.36 -37.15 27.05
C SER A 18 16.61 -37.19 28.40
N SER A 19 15.31 -36.98 28.36
CA SER A 19 14.39 -37.21 29.49
C SER A 19 13.51 -38.42 29.17
N PRO A 20 13.12 -39.23 30.16
CA PRO A 20 12.47 -40.51 29.95
C PRO A 20 11.01 -40.35 29.53
N VAL A 21 10.63 -41.05 28.47
CA VAL A 21 9.27 -41.24 27.99
C VAL A 21 8.42 -41.91 29.08
N MET A 22 7.42 -41.18 29.58
CA MET A 22 6.26 -41.76 30.26
C MET A 22 5.19 -42.04 29.18
N ALA A 23 4.77 -43.27 29.08
CA ALA A 23 3.71 -43.68 28.18
C ALA A 23 2.39 -43.01 28.57
N GLN A 24 1.91 -42.13 27.71
CA GLN A 24 0.52 -41.68 27.75
C GLN A 24 -0.39 -42.60 26.93
N ALA A 25 -1.58 -42.83 27.46
CA ALA A 25 -2.58 -43.68 26.84
C ALA A 25 -3.01 -43.12 25.49
N GLU A 26 -3.01 -44.00 24.48
CA GLU A 26 -3.57 -43.71 23.16
C GLU A 26 -5.02 -43.20 23.28
N GLN A 27 -5.27 -41.94 22.91
CA GLN A 27 -6.59 -41.53 22.49
C GLN A 27 -6.91 -42.21 21.15
N PRO A 28 -8.13 -42.69 20.94
CA PRO A 28 -8.48 -43.29 19.66
C PRO A 28 -8.39 -42.19 18.58
N ALA A 29 -7.59 -42.50 17.54
CA ALA A 29 -7.54 -41.66 16.34
C ALA A 29 -8.98 -41.40 15.87
N ALA A 30 -9.33 -40.14 15.74
CA ALA A 30 -10.55 -39.74 15.08
C ALA A 30 -10.54 -40.33 13.68
N ALA A 31 -11.63 -40.95 13.30
CA ALA A 31 -11.83 -41.47 11.95
C ALA A 31 -11.68 -40.29 10.98
N PRO A 32 -11.11 -40.47 9.78
CA PRO A 32 -11.09 -39.42 8.78
C PRO A 32 -12.55 -39.05 8.50
N THR A 33 -12.95 -37.84 8.93
CA THR A 33 -14.18 -37.24 8.49
C THR A 33 -13.94 -36.86 7.04
N ASP A 34 -14.81 -37.31 6.13
CA ASP A 34 -14.88 -36.80 4.75
C ASP A 34 -15.12 -35.28 4.85
N ASN A 35 -14.06 -34.48 4.87
CA ASN A 35 -14.13 -33.01 4.92
C ASN A 35 -14.56 -32.46 3.55
N LEU A 36 -15.86 -32.60 3.26
CA LEU A 36 -16.52 -32.01 2.11
C LEU A 36 -17.15 -30.64 2.43
N SER A 37 -16.77 -30.02 3.54
CA SER A 37 -17.32 -28.72 3.97
C SER A 37 -16.20 -27.67 4.08
N LEU A 38 -16.51 -26.46 3.67
CA LEU A 38 -15.66 -25.30 3.87
C LEU A 38 -15.53 -25.00 5.37
N GLU A 39 -14.35 -24.60 5.80
CA GLU A 39 -14.11 -24.16 7.18
C GLU A 39 -14.77 -22.82 7.45
N GLU A 40 -15.21 -22.63 8.70
CA GLU A 40 -15.71 -21.34 9.15
C GLU A 40 -14.57 -20.34 9.30
N VAL A 41 -14.68 -19.20 8.63
CA VAL A 41 -13.69 -18.10 8.72
C VAL A 41 -14.18 -17.08 9.74
N LEU A 42 -13.44 -16.95 10.84
CA LEU A 42 -13.71 -15.94 11.86
C LEU A 42 -12.99 -14.63 11.54
N VAL A 43 -13.69 -13.51 11.64
CA VAL A 43 -13.16 -12.17 11.39
C VAL A 43 -13.45 -11.23 12.56
N THR A 44 -12.73 -10.10 12.59
CA THR A 44 -12.88 -9.04 13.59
C THR A 44 -13.29 -7.70 12.96
N ALA A 45 -13.84 -7.73 11.76
CA ALA A 45 -14.23 -6.56 10.98
C ALA A 45 -15.16 -5.60 11.74
N SER A 46 -16.07 -6.14 12.57
CA SER A 46 -16.95 -5.38 13.46
C SER A 46 -16.34 -5.07 14.84
N ARG A 47 -15.03 -5.24 15.03
CA ARG A 47 -14.33 -5.21 16.34
C ARG A 47 -14.84 -6.26 17.32
N ARG A 48 -15.48 -7.32 16.83
CA ARG A 48 -15.91 -8.53 17.53
C ARG A 48 -15.51 -9.74 16.72
N VAL A 49 -15.30 -10.88 17.38
CA VAL A 49 -15.07 -12.14 16.67
C VAL A 49 -16.41 -12.66 16.18
N GLU A 50 -16.60 -12.74 14.88
CA GLU A 50 -17.84 -13.19 14.22
C GLU A 50 -17.47 -14.07 13.01
N ASN A 51 -18.40 -14.96 12.61
CA ASN A 51 -18.25 -15.69 11.37
C ASN A 51 -18.36 -14.70 10.19
N ILE A 52 -17.48 -14.81 9.21
CA ILE A 52 -17.50 -13.92 8.02
C ILE A 52 -18.85 -13.93 7.32
N GLN A 53 -19.58 -15.05 7.35
CA GLN A 53 -20.91 -15.19 6.74
C GLN A 53 -22.00 -14.40 7.48
N ASP A 54 -21.75 -14.04 8.74
CA ASP A 54 -22.69 -13.24 9.55
C ASP A 54 -22.40 -11.74 9.51
N VAL A 55 -21.24 -11.33 8.98
CA VAL A 55 -20.82 -9.92 8.93
C VAL A 55 -21.49 -9.20 7.75
N PRO A 56 -22.37 -8.22 7.99
CA PRO A 56 -23.16 -7.59 6.94
C PRO A 56 -22.41 -6.43 6.27
N MET A 57 -21.25 -6.72 5.70
CA MET A 57 -20.44 -5.81 4.88
C MET A 57 -19.53 -6.60 3.93
N SER A 58 -19.00 -5.93 2.90
CA SER A 58 -18.03 -6.52 1.99
C SER A 58 -16.67 -6.63 2.67
N VAL A 59 -16.24 -7.87 2.92
CA VAL A 59 -14.95 -8.19 3.55
C VAL A 59 -14.39 -9.47 2.98
N SER A 60 -13.10 -9.45 2.63
CA SER A 60 -12.30 -10.65 2.31
C SER A 60 -11.40 -10.97 3.49
N ALA A 61 -11.21 -12.24 3.79
CA ALA A 61 -10.34 -12.68 4.86
C ALA A 61 -9.45 -13.84 4.41
N PHE A 62 -8.17 -13.74 4.73
CA PHE A 62 -7.11 -14.67 4.36
C PHE A 62 -6.49 -15.25 5.62
N SER A 63 -6.57 -16.57 5.81
CA SER A 63 -6.05 -17.26 6.99
C SER A 63 -4.54 -17.51 6.89
N GLY A 64 -3.91 -17.91 8.00
CA GLY A 64 -2.51 -18.36 8.01
C GLY A 64 -2.26 -19.53 7.06
N ASP A 65 -3.22 -20.44 6.91
CA ASP A 65 -3.14 -21.56 5.97
C ASP A 65 -3.15 -21.08 4.51
N PHE A 66 -3.95 -20.06 4.19
CA PHE A 66 -3.91 -19.43 2.86
C PHE A 66 -2.50 -18.94 2.53
N PHE A 67 -1.82 -18.25 3.44
CA PHE A 67 -0.44 -17.77 3.20
C PHE A 67 0.55 -18.91 3.02
N ARG A 68 0.38 -20.00 3.74
CA ARG A 68 1.20 -21.19 3.59
C ARG A 68 1.00 -21.83 2.21
N ASP A 69 -0.26 -22.04 1.80
CA ASP A 69 -0.63 -22.78 0.60
C ASP A 69 -0.37 -21.99 -0.70
N THR A 70 -0.43 -20.67 -0.66
CA THR A 70 -0.14 -19.78 -1.80
C THR A 70 1.33 -19.35 -1.85
N GLY A 71 2.00 -19.26 -0.70
CA GLY A 71 3.32 -18.66 -0.58
C GLY A 71 3.28 -17.12 -0.65
N VAL A 72 2.11 -16.50 -0.46
CA VAL A 72 1.96 -15.05 -0.27
C VAL A 72 2.69 -14.64 0.99
N ASN A 73 3.58 -13.67 0.88
CA ASN A 73 4.42 -13.21 1.99
C ASN A 73 4.53 -11.69 2.11
N GLN A 74 3.97 -10.97 1.15
CA GLN A 74 3.90 -9.50 1.14
C GLN A 74 2.45 -9.04 1.00
N LEU A 75 2.14 -7.85 1.52
CA LEU A 75 0.80 -7.28 1.43
C LEU A 75 0.38 -7.06 -0.03
N LYS A 76 1.32 -6.67 -0.89
CA LYS A 76 1.10 -6.46 -2.32
C LYS A 76 0.53 -7.69 -3.02
N ASP A 77 0.98 -8.88 -2.65
CA ASP A 77 0.50 -10.12 -3.28
C ASP A 77 -1.02 -10.32 -3.12
N LEU A 78 -1.66 -9.68 -2.10
CA LEU A 78 -3.10 -9.80 -1.87
C LEU A 78 -3.97 -9.16 -2.95
N GLU A 79 -3.41 -8.28 -3.77
CA GLU A 79 -4.14 -7.69 -4.91
C GLU A 79 -4.61 -8.76 -5.89
N GLN A 80 -3.85 -9.85 -6.04
CA GLN A 80 -4.20 -10.98 -6.91
C GLN A 80 -5.37 -11.83 -6.37
N TYR A 81 -5.80 -11.64 -5.13
CA TYR A 81 -6.83 -12.45 -4.47
C TYR A 81 -8.03 -11.65 -3.99
N THR A 82 -7.91 -10.32 -3.99
CA THR A 82 -8.96 -9.43 -3.48
C THR A 82 -9.52 -8.59 -4.62
N PRO A 83 -10.83 -8.71 -4.94
CA PRO A 83 -11.41 -7.90 -5.99
C PRO A 83 -11.31 -6.41 -5.64
N ASN A 84 -10.98 -5.59 -6.63
CA ASN A 84 -10.88 -4.14 -6.52
C ASN A 84 -9.87 -3.63 -5.48
N LEU A 85 -8.87 -4.42 -5.10
CA LEU A 85 -7.70 -3.99 -4.34
C LEU A 85 -6.53 -3.79 -5.30
N THR A 86 -5.86 -2.65 -5.21
CA THR A 86 -4.64 -2.34 -5.94
C THR A 86 -3.61 -1.79 -4.97
N ILE A 87 -2.37 -2.30 -5.02
CA ILE A 87 -1.27 -1.84 -4.19
C ILE A 87 -0.12 -1.42 -5.10
N ILE A 88 0.10 -0.13 -5.20
CA ILE A 88 1.08 0.48 -6.08
C ILE A 88 2.35 0.71 -5.26
N PRO A 89 3.47 0.05 -5.57
CA PRO A 89 4.74 0.41 -4.98
C PRO A 89 5.10 1.83 -5.42
N GLY A 90 5.64 2.62 -4.51
CA GLY A 90 6.12 3.95 -4.87
C GLY A 90 7.56 3.93 -5.37
N ALA A 91 8.06 5.10 -5.77
CA ALA A 91 9.49 5.34 -6.03
C ALA A 91 10.34 5.17 -4.75
N ASP A 92 9.71 5.19 -3.60
CA ASP A 92 10.26 4.86 -2.29
C ASP A 92 9.14 4.25 -1.42
N SER A 93 9.50 3.74 -0.26
CA SER A 93 8.53 3.14 0.67
C SER A 93 7.44 4.11 1.11
N ASN A 94 7.74 5.40 1.22
CA ASN A 94 6.80 6.42 1.63
C ASN A 94 5.74 6.68 0.55
N SER A 95 6.09 6.50 -0.72
CA SER A 95 5.22 6.72 -1.87
C SER A 95 4.25 5.57 -2.17
N THR A 96 4.30 4.47 -1.40
CA THR A 96 3.36 3.35 -1.57
C THR A 96 1.91 3.81 -1.44
N SER A 97 1.06 3.37 -2.37
CA SER A 97 -0.38 3.66 -2.38
C SER A 97 -1.19 2.38 -2.29
N ILE A 98 -2.18 2.36 -1.40
CA ILE A 98 -3.16 1.29 -1.29
C ILE A 98 -4.51 1.84 -1.74
N ARG A 99 -5.15 1.16 -2.69
CA ARG A 99 -6.42 1.55 -3.27
C ARG A 99 -7.46 0.44 -3.13
N ILE A 100 -8.67 0.81 -2.75
CA ILE A 100 -9.82 -0.09 -2.71
C ILE A 100 -10.95 0.55 -3.53
N ARG A 101 -11.53 -0.23 -4.47
CA ARG A 101 -12.54 0.25 -5.40
C ARG A 101 -12.07 1.46 -6.23
N GLY A 102 -10.80 1.43 -6.64
CA GLY A 102 -10.14 2.49 -7.42
C GLY A 102 -9.67 3.70 -6.60
N ILE A 103 -9.96 3.75 -5.29
CA ILE A 103 -9.71 4.89 -4.42
C ILE A 103 -8.55 4.65 -3.48
N GLY A 104 -7.61 5.58 -3.48
CA GLY A 104 -6.47 5.61 -2.59
C GLY A 104 -5.82 6.99 -2.58
N SER A 105 -4.83 7.17 -1.73
CA SER A 105 -4.01 8.37 -1.71
C SER A 105 -2.67 8.08 -2.35
N VAL A 106 -2.17 8.98 -3.14
CA VAL A 106 -0.79 8.92 -3.63
C VAL A 106 0.15 9.30 -2.49
N GLY A 107 1.11 8.45 -2.18
CA GLY A 107 1.98 8.59 -1.00
C GLY A 107 3.10 9.62 -1.13
N SER A 108 3.33 10.20 -2.30
CA SER A 108 4.48 11.07 -2.61
C SER A 108 4.49 12.43 -1.87
N ASN A 109 3.44 12.76 -1.13
CA ASN A 109 3.34 14.01 -0.38
C ASN A 109 3.19 13.74 1.12
N SER A 110 4.13 14.24 1.92
CA SER A 110 4.15 14.04 3.37
C SER A 110 2.94 14.62 4.10
N GLY A 111 2.28 15.62 3.52
CA GLY A 111 1.10 16.29 4.11
C GLY A 111 -0.22 15.54 3.94
N ILE A 112 -0.29 14.53 3.04
CA ILE A 112 -1.52 13.77 2.75
C ILE A 112 -1.60 12.50 3.60
N ASP A 113 -2.78 12.24 4.15
CA ASP A 113 -3.05 10.98 4.87
C ASP A 113 -3.53 9.88 3.89
N PRO A 114 -3.40 8.59 4.23
CA PRO A 114 -3.93 7.50 3.43
C PRO A 114 -5.46 7.48 3.41
N SER A 115 -6.08 7.05 2.29
CA SER A 115 -7.54 6.82 2.20
C SER A 115 -7.94 5.41 2.64
N VAL A 116 -7.00 4.47 2.66
CA VAL A 116 -7.16 3.11 3.21
C VAL A 116 -6.40 3.01 4.51
N GLY A 117 -7.11 2.72 5.60
CA GLY A 117 -6.51 2.56 6.93
C GLY A 117 -5.82 1.22 7.07
N LEU A 118 -4.55 1.22 7.48
CA LEU A 118 -3.81 0.00 7.80
C LEU A 118 -3.75 -0.20 9.31
N PHE A 119 -4.06 -1.40 9.77
CA PHE A 119 -4.03 -1.77 11.19
C PHE A 119 -3.25 -3.07 11.39
N ILE A 120 -2.39 -3.11 12.40
CA ILE A 120 -1.71 -4.33 12.86
C ILE A 120 -2.12 -4.56 14.31
N ASP A 121 -2.74 -5.71 14.59
CA ASP A 121 -3.29 -6.06 15.91
C ASP A 121 -4.15 -4.92 16.52
N GLY A 122 -4.96 -4.26 15.68
CA GLY A 122 -5.82 -3.15 16.09
C GLY A 122 -5.14 -1.77 16.18
N VAL A 123 -3.83 -1.70 16.03
CA VAL A 123 -3.03 -0.45 16.06
C VAL A 123 -2.93 0.17 14.67
N TYR A 124 -3.41 1.39 14.53
CA TYR A 124 -3.34 2.16 13.28
C TYR A 124 -1.89 2.46 12.88
N GLN A 125 -1.58 2.27 11.60
CA GLN A 125 -0.31 2.63 10.97
C GLN A 125 -0.49 3.93 10.19
N GLY A 126 0.26 4.97 10.56
CA GLY A 126 0.04 6.34 10.06
C GLY A 126 0.43 6.57 8.60
N ARG A 127 1.23 5.68 8.02
CA ARG A 127 1.71 5.74 6.63
C ARG A 127 1.54 4.40 5.94
N ALA A 128 1.27 4.42 4.64
CA ALA A 128 1.19 3.20 3.83
C ALA A 128 2.54 2.46 3.79
N GLY A 129 3.65 3.18 3.80
CA GLY A 129 5.00 2.60 3.88
C GLY A 129 5.26 1.74 5.11
N MET A 130 4.49 1.90 6.19
CA MET A 130 4.56 1.02 7.36
C MET A 130 4.00 -0.39 7.08
N SER A 131 3.43 -0.63 5.89
CA SER A 131 2.95 -1.94 5.43
C SER A 131 4.03 -2.85 4.86
N ILE A 132 5.24 -2.33 4.65
CA ILE A 132 6.35 -3.03 3.99
C ILE A 132 6.89 -4.21 4.83
N SER A 133 6.52 -4.30 6.12
CA SER A 133 6.90 -5.44 6.93
C SER A 133 6.34 -6.74 6.33
N ASP A 134 7.21 -7.75 6.26
CA ASP A 134 6.86 -9.09 5.77
C ASP A 134 5.76 -9.74 6.61
N LEU A 135 4.90 -10.51 5.96
CA LEU A 135 3.76 -11.19 6.58
C LEU A 135 4.19 -12.48 7.30
N VAL A 136 5.11 -12.36 8.27
CA VAL A 136 5.58 -13.50 9.06
C VAL A 136 4.66 -13.74 10.23
N ASP A 137 4.25 -15.01 10.40
CA ASP A 137 3.47 -15.47 11.55
C ASP A 137 2.15 -14.70 11.73
N VAL A 138 1.45 -14.51 10.58
CA VAL A 138 0.15 -13.87 10.51
C VAL A 138 -0.93 -14.92 10.75
N GLN A 139 -1.88 -14.62 11.63
CA GLN A 139 -3.06 -15.45 11.85
C GLN A 139 -4.06 -15.28 10.71
N ARG A 140 -4.31 -14.02 10.32
CA ARG A 140 -5.19 -13.66 9.19
C ARG A 140 -5.02 -12.20 8.80
N ILE A 141 -5.46 -11.89 7.57
CA ILE A 141 -5.62 -10.51 7.08
C ILE A 141 -7.08 -10.33 6.67
N GLU A 142 -7.67 -9.22 7.07
CA GLU A 142 -9.03 -8.82 6.73
C GLU A 142 -8.98 -7.55 5.88
N VAL A 143 -9.57 -7.58 4.68
CA VAL A 143 -9.71 -6.42 3.78
C VAL A 143 -11.16 -5.98 3.80
N LEU A 144 -11.42 -4.83 4.40
CA LEU A 144 -12.75 -4.23 4.54
C LEU A 144 -12.92 -3.19 3.44
N ARG A 145 -13.88 -3.41 2.55
CA ARG A 145 -14.11 -2.53 1.40
C ARG A 145 -15.19 -1.50 1.69
N GLY A 146 -14.98 -0.28 1.17
CA GLY A 146 -15.84 0.88 1.43
C GLY A 146 -15.56 1.54 2.79
N PRO A 147 -16.13 2.73 3.03
CA PRO A 147 -15.86 3.58 4.20
C PRO A 147 -16.09 2.90 5.54
N GLN A 148 -15.06 2.93 6.40
CA GLN A 148 -15.03 2.31 7.73
C GLN A 148 -14.95 3.35 8.87
N GLY A 149 -15.42 4.58 8.65
CA GLY A 149 -15.24 5.70 9.56
C GLY A 149 -15.78 5.49 10.97
N THR A 150 -16.82 4.66 11.17
CA THR A 150 -17.49 4.47 12.48
C THR A 150 -16.61 3.72 13.47
N LEU A 151 -16.05 2.56 13.11
CA LEU A 151 -15.29 1.70 14.03
C LEU A 151 -13.77 1.86 13.88
N TYR A 152 -13.29 2.14 12.68
CA TYR A 152 -11.86 2.29 12.41
C TYR A 152 -11.39 3.75 12.42
N GLY A 153 -12.30 4.68 12.14
CA GLY A 153 -12.05 6.11 12.32
C GLY A 153 -11.56 6.82 11.08
N LYS A 154 -10.73 7.86 11.29
CA LYS A 154 -10.18 8.67 10.20
C LYS A 154 -9.34 7.83 9.24
N ASN A 155 -9.14 8.35 8.04
CA ASN A 155 -8.25 7.75 7.04
C ASN A 155 -8.68 6.34 6.60
N THR A 156 -9.99 6.09 6.63
CA THR A 156 -10.64 4.86 6.16
C THR A 156 -11.79 5.18 5.21
N ALA A 157 -11.62 6.24 4.41
CA ALA A 157 -12.63 6.68 3.45
C ALA A 157 -12.85 5.69 2.30
N ALA A 158 -11.81 4.96 1.89
CA ALA A 158 -11.90 3.90 0.88
C ALA A 158 -12.06 2.50 1.48
N GLY A 159 -11.52 2.26 2.68
CA GLY A 159 -11.57 0.97 3.34
C GLY A 159 -10.55 0.83 4.45
N ALA A 160 -10.37 -0.42 4.92
CA ALA A 160 -9.35 -0.74 5.90
C ALA A 160 -8.74 -2.13 5.65
N ILE A 161 -7.45 -2.28 5.94
CA ILE A 161 -6.76 -3.56 5.99
C ILE A 161 -6.36 -3.81 7.44
N SER A 162 -6.76 -4.96 7.97
CA SER A 162 -6.45 -5.37 9.34
C SER A 162 -5.62 -6.64 9.31
N ILE A 163 -4.38 -6.55 9.74
CA ILE A 163 -3.44 -7.66 9.89
C ILE A 163 -3.50 -8.11 11.34
N ILE A 164 -3.85 -9.35 11.54
CA ILE A 164 -3.90 -9.99 12.85
C ILE A 164 -2.79 -11.02 12.92
N THR A 165 -1.84 -10.83 13.84
CA THR A 165 -0.71 -11.73 14.01
C THR A 165 -1.06 -12.88 14.96
N ALA A 166 -0.34 -14.01 14.85
CA ALA A 166 -0.62 -15.19 15.66
C ALA A 166 -0.37 -14.91 17.14
N LEU A 167 -1.32 -15.32 17.98
CA LEU A 167 -1.18 -15.23 19.45
C LEU A 167 -0.27 -16.34 19.98
N PRO A 168 0.43 -16.12 21.11
CA PRO A 168 1.08 -17.21 21.83
C PRO A 168 0.07 -18.27 22.28
N THR A 169 0.48 -19.54 22.22
CA THR A 169 -0.29 -20.72 22.63
C THR A 169 0.31 -21.37 23.88
N ASP A 170 -0.42 -22.30 24.48
CA ASP A 170 0.01 -23.05 25.65
C ASP A 170 0.89 -24.29 25.33
N GLU A 171 1.16 -24.51 24.03
CA GLU A 171 2.04 -25.59 23.58
C GLU A 171 3.35 -25.01 23.00
N PHE A 172 4.41 -25.82 23.05
CA PHE A 172 5.66 -25.48 22.39
C PHE A 172 5.51 -25.76 20.89
N GLU A 173 5.73 -24.73 20.09
CA GLU A 173 5.69 -24.81 18.63
C GLU A 173 6.95 -24.15 18.06
N SER A 174 7.44 -24.69 16.94
CA SER A 174 8.46 -23.99 16.17
C SER A 174 8.30 -24.24 14.68
N MET A 175 8.71 -23.25 13.88
CA MET A 175 8.73 -23.34 12.43
C MET A 175 10.02 -22.69 11.91
N LEU A 176 10.61 -23.31 10.91
CA LEU A 176 11.71 -22.74 10.13
C LEU A 176 11.40 -22.94 8.65
N GLU A 177 11.48 -21.87 7.90
CA GLU A 177 11.27 -21.83 6.45
C GLU A 177 12.49 -21.25 5.77
N ALA A 178 12.93 -21.86 4.66
CA ALA A 178 13.95 -21.33 3.77
C ALA A 178 13.45 -21.38 2.34
N SER A 179 13.62 -20.29 1.60
CA SER A 179 13.23 -20.16 0.19
C SER A 179 14.39 -19.62 -0.64
N TYR A 180 14.43 -20.02 -1.92
CA TYR A 180 15.40 -19.54 -2.89
C TYR A 180 14.78 -19.53 -4.29
N ASP A 181 15.04 -18.46 -5.06
CA ASP A 181 14.46 -18.30 -6.40
C ASP A 181 15.50 -18.02 -7.49
N ASN A 182 15.02 -17.87 -8.74
CA ASN A 182 15.86 -17.61 -9.91
C ASN A 182 16.47 -16.20 -9.94
N ASN A 183 15.99 -15.27 -9.13
CA ASN A 183 16.53 -13.92 -8.96
C ASN A 183 17.62 -13.87 -7.87
N GLU A 184 18.18 -15.06 -7.53
CA GLU A 184 19.20 -15.21 -6.48
C GLU A 184 18.74 -14.68 -5.11
N GLN A 185 17.43 -14.58 -4.89
CA GLN A 185 16.88 -14.16 -3.60
C GLN A 185 16.80 -15.35 -2.65
N ALA A 186 17.40 -15.19 -1.49
CA ALA A 186 17.36 -16.15 -0.39
C ALA A 186 16.54 -15.58 0.75
N GLU A 187 15.56 -16.36 1.23
CA GLU A 187 14.71 -15.97 2.35
C GLU A 187 14.81 -16.99 3.48
N LEU A 188 14.80 -16.50 4.71
CA LEU A 188 14.74 -17.33 5.91
C LEU A 188 13.67 -16.75 6.82
N ARG A 189 12.71 -17.59 7.25
CA ARG A 189 11.68 -17.22 8.21
C ARG A 189 11.64 -18.22 9.35
N GLY A 190 11.31 -17.76 10.53
CA GLY A 190 11.22 -18.66 11.67
C GLY A 190 10.26 -18.16 12.75
N MET A 191 9.71 -19.10 13.48
CA MET A 191 8.84 -18.83 14.63
C MET A 191 9.13 -19.84 15.72
N VAL A 192 9.04 -19.40 16.98
CA VAL A 192 9.03 -20.26 18.16
C VAL A 192 8.02 -19.76 19.18
N ASN A 193 7.16 -20.66 19.63
CA ASN A 193 6.23 -20.41 20.73
C ASN A 193 6.69 -21.13 21.98
N ILE A 194 6.81 -20.41 23.07
CA ILE A 194 7.36 -20.91 24.33
C ILE A 194 6.37 -20.64 25.46
N PRO A 195 5.60 -21.65 25.90
CA PRO A 195 4.76 -21.52 27.09
C PRO A 195 5.62 -21.40 28.33
N PHE A 196 5.19 -20.59 29.29
CA PHE A 196 5.87 -20.43 30.56
C PHE A 196 4.90 -20.30 31.75
N GLY A 197 5.32 -20.72 32.92
CA GLY A 197 4.44 -20.72 34.07
C GLY A 197 3.41 -21.86 34.06
N ASN A 198 2.33 -21.68 34.82
CA ASN A 198 1.31 -22.73 35.01
C ASN A 198 -0.09 -22.35 34.52
N SER A 199 -0.24 -21.24 33.79
CA SER A 199 -1.57 -20.67 33.56
C SER A 199 -1.71 -19.96 32.19
N GLY A 200 -1.48 -20.67 31.09
CA GLY A 200 -1.76 -20.12 29.76
C GLY A 200 -0.85 -18.96 29.33
N ASN A 201 0.22 -18.69 30.09
CA ASN A 201 1.19 -17.65 29.71
C ASN A 201 2.15 -18.19 28.68
N ALA A 202 2.40 -17.43 27.63
CA ALA A 202 3.33 -17.84 26.59
C ALA A 202 4.00 -16.64 25.93
N MET A 203 5.14 -16.90 25.29
CA MET A 203 5.85 -15.95 24.44
C MET A 203 6.01 -16.56 23.04
N ARG A 204 5.67 -15.79 22.03
CA ARG A 204 5.85 -16.15 20.64
C ARG A 204 6.84 -15.18 20.00
N LEU A 205 7.89 -15.74 19.42
CA LEU A 205 8.93 -14.98 18.71
C LEU A 205 8.88 -15.39 17.24
N SER A 206 8.87 -14.43 16.35
CA SER A 206 8.96 -14.66 14.91
C SER A 206 9.94 -13.69 14.29
N GLY A 207 10.50 -14.08 13.14
CA GLY A 207 11.44 -13.22 12.43
C GLY A 207 11.71 -13.74 11.04
N PHE A 208 12.30 -12.86 10.24
CA PHE A 208 12.66 -13.12 8.86
C PHE A 208 13.94 -12.40 8.46
N GLY A 209 14.58 -12.89 7.41
CA GLY A 209 15.67 -12.23 6.70
C GLY A 209 15.57 -12.56 5.23
N ILE A 210 15.69 -11.56 4.39
CA ILE A 210 15.62 -11.65 2.94
C ILE A 210 16.86 -10.96 2.38
N ASN A 211 17.55 -11.65 1.49
CA ASN A 211 18.68 -11.08 0.76
C ASN A 211 18.60 -11.57 -0.68
N GLY A 212 18.46 -10.63 -1.61
CA GLY A 212 18.44 -10.86 -3.05
C GLY A 212 19.54 -10.06 -3.71
N ASP A 213 20.09 -10.58 -4.80
CA ASP A 213 21.00 -9.83 -5.66
C ASP A 213 20.21 -8.79 -6.47
N HIS A 214 20.91 -7.87 -7.13
CA HIS A 214 20.27 -6.86 -7.97
C HIS A 214 19.50 -7.49 -9.14
N LEU A 215 18.39 -6.84 -9.49
CA LEU A 215 17.54 -7.27 -10.61
C LEU A 215 17.96 -6.62 -11.93
N PHE A 216 18.60 -5.47 -11.88
CA PHE A 216 18.99 -4.67 -13.04
C PHE A 216 20.44 -4.23 -12.98
N ASP A 217 21.06 -4.10 -14.17
CA ASP A 217 22.42 -3.62 -14.33
C ASP A 217 22.43 -2.12 -14.70
N ASN A 218 23.11 -1.29 -13.94
CA ASN A 218 23.35 0.10 -14.33
C ASN A 218 24.52 0.16 -15.32
N THR A 219 24.19 0.29 -16.58
CA THR A 219 25.19 0.30 -17.67
C THR A 219 26.06 1.55 -17.70
N TYR A 220 25.71 2.59 -16.93
CA TYR A 220 26.51 3.81 -16.80
C TYR A 220 27.74 3.62 -15.92
N ASN A 221 27.61 3.03 -14.76
CA ASN A 221 28.68 2.87 -13.77
C ASN A 221 29.05 1.41 -13.48
N GLY A 222 28.21 0.45 -13.90
CA GLY A 222 28.40 -0.99 -13.70
C GLY A 222 27.94 -1.48 -12.32
N ASP A 223 27.17 -0.70 -11.57
CA ASP A 223 26.57 -1.09 -10.31
C ASP A 223 25.27 -1.87 -10.57
N GLY A 224 24.85 -2.69 -9.60
CA GLY A 224 23.55 -3.33 -9.63
C GLY A 224 22.47 -2.42 -9.04
N LEU A 225 21.21 -2.61 -9.45
CA LEU A 225 20.05 -1.85 -8.97
C LEU A 225 18.93 -2.81 -8.54
N ASN A 226 18.10 -2.34 -7.61
CA ASN A 226 16.95 -3.07 -7.09
C ASN A 226 17.34 -4.40 -6.42
N ASP A 227 18.34 -4.36 -5.55
CA ASP A 227 18.65 -5.46 -4.63
C ASP A 227 17.58 -5.58 -3.53
N THR A 228 17.62 -6.66 -2.78
CA THR A 228 16.76 -6.82 -1.61
C THR A 228 17.61 -7.17 -0.38
N ASN A 229 17.56 -6.32 0.63
CA ASN A 229 18.22 -6.57 1.91
C ASN A 229 17.28 -6.13 3.05
N LYS A 230 16.59 -7.11 3.65
CA LYS A 230 15.54 -6.85 4.61
C LYS A 230 15.52 -7.89 5.71
N TRP A 231 15.31 -7.46 6.94
CA TRP A 231 15.10 -8.35 8.07
C TRP A 231 14.15 -7.74 9.10
N GLY A 232 13.51 -8.60 9.86
CA GLY A 232 12.63 -8.16 10.93
C GLY A 232 12.43 -9.24 11.99
N ALA A 233 11.96 -8.79 13.16
CA ALA A 233 11.62 -9.66 14.25
C ALA A 233 10.40 -9.13 15.01
N ARG A 234 9.59 -10.05 15.54
CA ARG A 234 8.43 -9.75 16.37
C ARG A 234 8.43 -10.62 17.61
N SER A 235 8.00 -10.04 18.71
CA SER A 235 7.75 -10.75 19.97
C SER A 235 6.33 -10.47 20.43
N ARG A 236 5.59 -11.50 20.81
CA ARG A 236 4.29 -11.37 21.49
C ARG A 236 4.36 -12.11 22.82
N ILE A 237 3.95 -11.47 23.88
CA ILE A 237 3.92 -12.04 25.25
C ILE A 237 2.47 -12.00 25.71
N LEU A 238 1.93 -13.19 25.97
CA LEU A 238 0.61 -13.38 26.54
C LEU A 238 0.75 -13.62 28.03
N ILE A 239 0.09 -12.80 28.82
CA ILE A 239 -0.09 -12.97 30.26
C ILE A 239 -1.58 -13.12 30.52
N ASP A 240 -1.98 -14.33 30.83
CA ASP A 240 -3.34 -14.65 31.20
C ASP A 240 -3.40 -14.89 32.71
N SER A 241 -4.15 -14.03 33.39
CA SER A 241 -4.36 -14.11 34.83
C SER A 241 -5.80 -14.45 35.18
N GLU A 242 -6.56 -14.97 34.26
CA GLU A 242 -7.90 -15.48 34.54
C GLU A 242 -7.77 -16.74 35.43
N ASP A 243 -8.38 -16.66 36.57
CA ASP A 243 -8.34 -17.76 37.56
C ASP A 243 -9.24 -18.88 37.03
N GLN A 244 -8.65 -20.07 36.79
CA GLN A 244 -9.39 -21.26 36.35
C GLN A 244 -10.48 -21.68 37.35
N ASP A 245 -10.50 -21.10 38.55
CA ASP A 245 -11.45 -21.35 39.63
C ASP A 245 -12.53 -20.27 39.77
N GLY A 246 -12.67 -19.36 38.82
CA GLY A 246 -13.74 -18.32 38.80
C GLY A 246 -13.51 -17.14 39.73
N GLY A 247 -12.26 -16.85 40.04
CA GLY A 247 -11.83 -15.66 40.78
C GLY A 247 -11.80 -14.38 39.92
N ASP A 248 -11.67 -13.26 40.61
CA ASP A 248 -11.64 -11.91 40.00
C ASP A 248 -10.23 -11.62 39.39
N GLY A 249 -9.82 -12.42 38.40
CA GLY A 249 -8.51 -12.32 37.72
C GLY A 249 -8.25 -10.91 37.17
N LEU A 250 -6.99 -10.56 36.89
CA LEU A 250 -6.62 -9.26 36.32
C LEU A 250 -6.95 -9.14 34.84
N GLY A 251 -7.44 -10.21 34.19
CA GLY A 251 -7.71 -10.27 32.76
C GLY A 251 -6.49 -10.70 31.95
N ARG A 252 -6.62 -10.59 30.64
CA ARG A 252 -5.65 -11.03 29.64
C ARG A 252 -4.86 -9.83 29.10
N LEU A 253 -3.53 -9.88 29.16
CA LEU A 253 -2.64 -8.86 28.63
C LEU A 253 -1.78 -9.46 27.51
N VAL A 254 -1.77 -8.81 26.35
CA VAL A 254 -0.86 -9.11 25.25
C VAL A 254 0.08 -7.93 25.06
N ILE A 255 1.38 -8.17 25.09
CA ILE A 255 2.41 -7.18 24.77
C ILE A 255 3.05 -7.60 23.45
N SER A 256 2.97 -6.75 22.46
CA SER A 256 3.56 -6.95 21.13
C SER A 256 4.70 -5.95 20.93
N MET A 257 5.83 -6.41 20.40
CA MET A 257 6.98 -5.59 20.00
C MET A 257 7.44 -6.09 18.64
N ASP A 258 7.75 -5.18 17.75
CA ASP A 258 8.29 -5.51 16.44
C ASP A 258 9.32 -4.49 15.98
N TYR A 259 10.21 -4.96 15.11
CA TYR A 259 11.18 -4.12 14.42
C TYR A 259 11.49 -4.75 13.05
N THR A 260 11.54 -3.92 12.02
CA THR A 260 11.91 -4.27 10.64
C THR A 260 12.88 -3.24 10.12
N LYS A 261 13.90 -3.68 9.40
CA LYS A 261 14.84 -2.84 8.68
C LYS A 261 14.98 -3.33 7.25
N GLU A 262 14.97 -2.38 6.33
CA GLU A 262 15.23 -2.56 4.91
C GLU A 262 16.34 -1.59 4.49
N ASP A 263 17.25 -2.04 3.62
CA ASP A 263 18.34 -1.24 3.05
C ASP A 263 18.57 -1.75 1.62
N THR A 264 18.07 -1.02 0.64
CA THR A 264 18.01 -1.45 -0.76
C THR A 264 18.53 -0.34 -1.68
N ASP A 265 19.22 -0.73 -2.75
CA ASP A 265 19.65 0.17 -3.82
C ASP A 265 18.52 0.30 -4.87
N CYS A 266 17.36 0.74 -4.42
CA CYS A 266 16.16 0.88 -5.25
C CYS A 266 15.84 2.38 -5.40
N CYS A 267 14.96 2.84 -6.16
CA CYS A 267 14.07 2.24 -7.11
C CYS A 267 14.30 2.89 -8.47
N ALA A 268 14.97 2.18 -9.34
CA ALA A 268 15.29 2.68 -10.66
C ALA A 268 14.05 2.65 -11.55
N PHE A 269 13.84 3.72 -12.29
CA PHE A 269 12.85 3.81 -13.35
C PHE A 269 13.51 3.57 -14.69
N ALA A 270 12.90 2.74 -15.52
CA ALA A 270 13.26 2.62 -16.93
C ALA A 270 12.58 3.71 -17.74
N VAL A 271 13.31 4.33 -18.65
CA VAL A 271 12.70 5.27 -19.60
C VAL A 271 11.93 4.47 -20.66
N ILE A 272 10.62 4.73 -20.77
CA ILE A 272 9.74 4.11 -21.76
C ILE A 272 9.97 4.73 -23.15
N SER A 273 10.04 6.05 -23.21
CA SER A 273 10.23 6.81 -24.43
C SER A 273 10.83 8.17 -24.12
N TYR A 274 11.68 8.62 -25.04
CA TYR A 274 12.19 10.00 -25.09
C TYR A 274 11.41 10.86 -26.11
N ASP A 275 10.39 10.30 -26.77
CA ASP A 275 9.77 10.87 -27.96
C ASP A 275 8.73 11.95 -27.67
N GLY A 276 8.40 12.23 -26.42
CA GLY A 276 7.38 13.20 -26.03
C GLY A 276 7.59 14.61 -26.64
N LEU A 277 8.81 14.95 -27.00
CA LEU A 277 9.12 16.24 -27.62
C LEU A 277 9.72 16.14 -29.04
N SER A 278 10.17 14.97 -29.49
CA SER A 278 10.85 14.80 -30.79
C SER A 278 9.92 14.88 -31.99
N THR A 279 8.63 14.66 -31.80
CA THR A 279 7.61 14.65 -32.86
C THR A 279 6.95 16.01 -33.11
N LEU A 280 7.18 17.00 -32.23
CA LEU A 280 6.58 18.33 -32.38
C LEU A 280 7.34 19.17 -33.39
N ASN A 281 7.17 18.88 -34.69
CA ASN A 281 7.43 19.79 -35.80
C ASN A 281 6.40 20.94 -35.79
N VAL A 282 6.37 21.74 -34.72
CA VAL A 282 5.44 22.86 -34.61
C VAL A 282 6.00 24.05 -35.41
N PRO A 283 5.37 24.49 -36.45
CA PRO A 283 5.75 25.74 -37.10
C PRO A 283 5.35 26.89 -36.16
N ILE A 284 6.32 27.52 -35.52
CA ILE A 284 6.09 28.75 -34.75
C ILE A 284 5.56 29.81 -35.73
N THR A 285 4.26 29.99 -35.76
CA THR A 285 3.58 30.89 -36.70
C THR A 285 3.59 32.34 -36.27
N ASN A 286 4.02 32.65 -35.05
CA ASN A 286 4.14 34.02 -34.54
C ASN A 286 5.61 34.33 -34.22
N THR A 287 6.16 35.37 -34.80
CA THR A 287 7.53 35.85 -34.60
C THR A 287 7.66 36.45 -33.20
N PRO A 288 8.36 35.79 -32.25
CA PRO A 288 8.69 36.38 -30.98
C PRO A 288 9.54 37.65 -31.15
N SER A 289 9.57 38.53 -30.15
CA SER A 289 10.46 39.70 -30.19
C SER A 289 11.92 39.26 -30.36
N ALA A 290 12.80 40.09 -30.88
CA ALA A 290 14.20 39.76 -31.15
C ALA A 290 14.94 39.27 -29.87
N GLN A 291 14.57 39.78 -28.68
CA GLN A 291 15.13 39.36 -27.41
C GLN A 291 14.69 37.93 -27.05
N TRP A 292 13.46 37.54 -27.36
CA TRP A 292 12.96 36.20 -27.15
C TRP A 292 13.54 35.19 -28.14
N GLN A 293 13.77 35.61 -29.41
CA GLN A 293 14.44 34.81 -30.42
C GLN A 293 15.86 34.44 -29.98
N GLU A 294 16.57 35.40 -29.37
CA GLU A 294 17.92 35.17 -28.85
C GLU A 294 17.92 34.30 -27.62
N MET A 295 16.95 34.47 -26.71
CA MET A 295 16.82 33.72 -25.48
C MET A 295 16.32 32.27 -25.69
N LEU A 296 15.46 32.04 -26.67
CA LEU A 296 14.97 30.72 -27.08
C LEU A 296 15.86 30.01 -28.10
N GLY A 297 17.01 30.61 -28.50
CA GLY A 297 17.85 30.04 -29.53
C GLY A 297 17.19 29.97 -30.90
N LEU A 298 16.29 30.87 -31.23
CA LEU A 298 15.64 30.93 -32.55
C LEU A 298 16.53 31.63 -33.55
N ASN A 299 16.60 31.12 -34.81
CA ASN A 299 17.27 31.82 -35.90
C ASN A 299 16.47 33.06 -36.35
N ALA A 300 17.05 33.87 -37.21
CA ALA A 300 16.39 35.07 -37.74
C ALA A 300 15.08 34.80 -38.53
N GLN A 301 14.77 33.56 -38.79
CA GLN A 301 13.56 33.05 -39.43
C GLN A 301 12.54 32.50 -38.43
N GLY A 302 12.83 32.58 -37.11
CA GLY A 302 11.95 32.10 -36.05
C GLY A 302 11.87 30.57 -35.97
N GLN A 303 12.87 29.87 -36.53
CA GLN A 303 12.98 28.43 -36.38
C GLN A 303 13.89 28.10 -35.16
N PRO A 304 13.58 27.08 -34.39
CA PRO A 304 14.46 26.66 -33.31
C PRO A 304 15.90 26.46 -33.82
N ILE A 305 16.88 27.14 -33.23
CA ILE A 305 18.29 26.85 -33.44
C ILE A 305 18.65 25.53 -32.76
N LEU A 306 17.89 25.20 -31.75
CA LEU A 306 17.93 23.93 -31.07
C LEU A 306 16.99 22.97 -31.81
N GLN A 307 17.54 22.02 -32.55
CA GLN A 307 16.94 20.71 -32.52
C GLN A 307 17.03 20.28 -31.06
N TYR A 308 15.90 20.20 -30.36
CA TYR A 308 15.87 19.68 -29.02
C TYR A 308 16.10 18.17 -29.13
N ASN A 309 17.35 17.81 -29.28
CA ASN A 309 17.85 16.52 -28.92
C ASN A 309 18.31 16.69 -27.48
N ALA A 310 17.35 16.59 -26.52
CA ALA A 310 17.70 16.65 -25.09
C ALA A 310 18.83 15.70 -24.73
N PHE A 311 19.11 14.76 -25.61
CA PHE A 311 20.04 13.67 -25.42
C PHE A 311 21.14 13.55 -26.49
N GLU A 312 21.18 14.39 -27.55
CA GLU A 312 22.38 14.47 -28.39
C GLU A 312 23.43 15.33 -27.73
N ASP A 313 24.35 14.66 -27.17
CA ASP A 313 25.50 15.08 -26.41
C ASP A 313 26.43 16.04 -27.14
N THR A 314 26.73 17.14 -26.45
CA THR A 314 27.96 17.92 -26.71
C THR A 314 29.23 17.19 -26.19
N ALA A 315 29.12 16.05 -25.47
CA ALA A 315 30.19 15.25 -24.91
C ALA A 315 30.35 13.82 -25.46
N GLY A 316 29.52 13.39 -26.44
CA GLY A 316 29.65 12.09 -27.11
C GLY A 316 28.89 10.94 -26.45
N PHE A 317 27.92 11.22 -25.59
CA PHE A 317 26.99 10.23 -25.04
C PHE A 317 25.79 10.05 -25.96
N SER A 318 25.40 8.81 -26.24
CA SER A 318 24.12 8.47 -26.83
C SER A 318 23.38 7.67 -25.79
N PRO A 319 22.15 8.08 -25.37
CA PRO A 319 21.34 7.28 -24.46
C PRO A 319 21.13 5.88 -25.08
N PRO A 320 21.05 4.82 -24.27
CA PRO A 320 20.66 3.54 -24.75
C PRO A 320 19.25 3.62 -25.36
N LYS A 321 18.92 2.68 -26.22
CA LYS A 321 17.55 2.59 -26.73
C LYS A 321 16.61 2.45 -25.53
N ALA A 322 15.54 3.25 -25.51
CA ALA A 322 14.48 3.08 -24.54
C ALA A 322 13.85 1.68 -24.72
N ASP A 323 14.04 0.84 -23.74
CA ASP A 323 13.49 -0.51 -23.66
C ASP A 323 13.19 -0.79 -22.18
N PRO A 324 11.99 -0.48 -21.71
CA PRO A 324 11.65 -0.52 -20.29
C PRO A 324 11.68 -1.92 -19.70
N PHE A 325 11.59 -2.96 -20.54
CA PHE A 325 11.64 -4.37 -20.13
C PHE A 325 13.03 -5.00 -20.32
N SER A 326 14.06 -4.19 -20.56
CA SER A 326 15.43 -4.66 -20.52
C SER A 326 15.98 -4.68 -19.09
N SER A 327 16.94 -5.53 -18.80
CA SER A 327 17.67 -5.51 -17.53
C SER A 327 18.70 -4.37 -17.43
N ASP A 328 18.88 -3.59 -18.50
CA ASP A 328 19.89 -2.54 -18.60
C ASP A 328 19.28 -1.18 -18.29
N TYR A 329 19.72 -0.57 -17.21
CA TYR A 329 19.37 0.79 -16.82
C TYR A 329 20.54 1.75 -17.00
N TRP A 330 20.25 3.04 -16.98
CA TRP A 330 21.25 4.06 -17.27
C TRP A 330 20.99 5.30 -16.40
N VAL A 331 21.48 5.27 -15.16
CA VAL A 331 21.28 6.33 -14.15
C VAL A 331 22.63 6.74 -13.54
N ASP A 332 22.79 8.02 -13.20
CA ASP A 332 24.01 8.56 -12.63
C ASP A 332 24.00 8.71 -11.11
N SER A 333 22.82 8.59 -10.50
CA SER A 333 22.62 8.76 -9.07
C SER A 333 22.86 7.46 -8.31
N GLU A 334 23.46 7.55 -7.12
CA GLU A 334 23.49 6.45 -6.16
C GLU A 334 22.11 6.37 -5.49
N LEU A 335 21.26 5.45 -6.00
CA LEU A 335 19.93 5.25 -5.49
C LEU A 335 19.97 4.47 -4.19
N HIS A 336 19.15 4.83 -3.21
CA HIS A 336 18.91 3.99 -2.05
C HIS A 336 17.54 4.27 -1.42
N ASN A 337 17.00 3.25 -0.76
CA ASN A 337 15.84 3.35 0.10
C ASN A 337 16.09 2.57 1.38
N LYS A 338 16.21 3.28 2.49
CA LYS A 338 16.41 2.71 3.82
C LYS A 338 15.19 2.94 4.66
N VAL A 339 14.68 1.88 5.26
CA VAL A 339 13.44 1.93 6.06
C VAL A 339 13.65 1.24 7.38
N GLU A 340 13.23 1.90 8.46
CA GLU A 340 13.14 1.31 9.78
C GLU A 340 11.72 1.48 10.31
N ILE A 341 11.10 0.36 10.72
CA ILE A 341 9.74 0.32 11.26
C ILE A 341 9.79 -0.44 12.57
N GLY A 342 9.16 0.08 13.60
CA GLY A 342 9.10 -0.65 14.84
C GLY A 342 8.07 -0.10 15.82
N GLY A 343 7.88 -0.79 16.93
CA GLY A 343 7.03 -0.28 17.98
C GLY A 343 6.72 -1.26 19.09
N VAL A 344 5.90 -0.77 19.99
CA VAL A 344 5.40 -1.55 21.13
C VAL A 344 3.92 -1.27 21.29
N ALA A 345 3.14 -2.33 21.48
CA ALA A 345 1.72 -2.25 21.81
C ALA A 345 1.40 -3.12 23.02
N ALA A 346 0.46 -2.67 23.82
CA ALA A 346 -0.11 -3.42 24.93
C ALA A 346 -1.62 -3.44 24.82
N GLU A 347 -2.20 -4.60 24.68
CA GLU A 347 -3.64 -4.83 24.66
C GLU A 347 -4.03 -5.58 25.93
N TRP A 348 -4.93 -4.96 26.71
CA TRP A 348 -5.49 -5.55 27.89
C TRP A 348 -6.99 -5.75 27.76
N ASN A 349 -7.42 -7.00 27.94
CA ASN A 349 -8.81 -7.40 27.90
C ASN A 349 -9.26 -7.91 29.27
N LYS A 350 -10.41 -7.45 29.73
CA LYS A 350 -11.01 -7.92 30.97
C LYS A 350 -12.51 -8.11 30.82
N ASP A 351 -12.97 -9.28 31.22
CA ASP A 351 -14.39 -9.52 31.35
C ASP A 351 -14.93 -8.84 32.62
N LEU A 352 -16.00 -8.10 32.43
CA LEU A 352 -16.72 -7.37 33.46
C LEU A 352 -18.01 -8.10 33.83
N ALA A 353 -18.76 -7.53 34.80
CA ALA A 353 -20.08 -8.00 35.13
C ALA A 353 -20.99 -8.02 33.90
N TYR A 354 -21.91 -8.98 33.83
CA TYR A 354 -22.83 -9.24 32.72
C TYR A 354 -22.09 -9.58 31.40
N GLU A 355 -20.96 -10.26 31.49
CA GLU A 355 -20.17 -10.72 30.34
C GLU A 355 -19.74 -9.60 29.36
N ASN A 356 -19.74 -8.36 29.84
CA ASN A 356 -19.17 -7.26 29.04
C ASN A 356 -17.67 -7.36 29.01
N THR A 357 -17.04 -7.11 27.88
CA THR A 357 -15.60 -7.08 27.73
C THR A 357 -15.10 -5.66 27.66
N LEU A 358 -14.12 -5.31 28.52
CA LEU A 358 -13.36 -4.07 28.46
C LEU A 358 -12.03 -4.33 27.76
N THR A 359 -11.77 -3.60 26.70
CA THR A 359 -10.50 -3.64 25.96
C THR A 359 -9.79 -2.31 26.10
N PHE A 360 -8.49 -2.35 26.39
CA PHE A 360 -7.64 -1.18 26.46
C PHE A 360 -6.36 -1.42 25.64
N ILE A 361 -6.13 -0.63 24.59
CA ILE A 361 -4.97 -0.73 23.70
C ILE A 361 -4.18 0.56 23.83
N ASN A 362 -2.86 0.42 24.09
CA ASN A 362 -1.91 1.52 23.98
C ASN A 362 -0.77 1.12 23.08
N ALA A 363 -0.35 2.02 22.21
CA ALA A 363 0.74 1.75 21.29
C ALA A 363 1.60 2.97 21.05
N TRP A 364 2.88 2.70 20.83
CA TRP A 364 3.86 3.57 20.19
C TRP A 364 4.38 2.90 18.93
N ARG A 365 4.45 3.65 17.83
CA ARG A 365 5.02 3.20 16.56
C ARG A 365 6.03 4.22 16.08
N HIS A 366 7.08 3.72 15.47
CA HIS A 366 8.14 4.48 14.84
C HIS A 366 8.28 4.07 13.39
N TYR A 367 8.53 5.03 12.53
CA TYR A 367 8.85 4.84 11.12
C TYR A 367 9.92 5.85 10.72
N GLU A 368 10.99 5.36 10.11
CA GLU A 368 12.03 6.17 9.51
C GLU A 368 12.26 5.68 8.07
N SER A 369 12.35 6.62 7.12
CA SER A 369 12.64 6.35 5.72
C SER A 369 13.64 7.38 5.24
N ASP A 370 14.74 6.92 4.63
CA ASP A 370 15.76 7.73 3.98
C ASP A 370 15.94 7.24 2.55
N SER A 371 15.63 8.08 1.58
CA SER A 371 15.64 7.75 0.17
C SER A 371 16.39 8.80 -0.66
N VAL A 372 17.16 8.33 -1.63
CA VAL A 372 17.76 9.13 -2.69
C VAL A 372 17.24 8.63 -4.03
N TYR A 373 16.78 9.55 -4.85
CA TYR A 373 16.23 9.25 -6.16
C TYR A 373 16.86 10.11 -7.26
N ASP A 374 16.90 9.56 -8.45
CA ASP A 374 17.20 10.26 -9.69
C ASP A 374 15.89 10.87 -10.19
N GLY A 375 15.84 12.18 -10.39
CA GLY A 375 14.62 12.89 -10.77
C GLY A 375 14.43 13.04 -12.28
N ASP A 376 15.42 12.69 -13.09
CA ASP A 376 15.33 12.64 -14.55
C ASP A 376 15.46 11.22 -15.11
N PHE A 377 15.73 10.23 -14.25
CA PHE A 377 15.81 8.80 -14.55
C PHE A 377 16.80 8.45 -15.65
N THR A 378 17.86 9.23 -15.79
CA THR A 378 18.89 9.08 -16.83
C THR A 378 20.29 9.23 -16.25
N ALA A 379 21.34 8.96 -17.03
CA ALA A 379 22.72 9.23 -16.61
C ALA A 379 23.15 10.69 -16.87
N TYR A 380 22.21 11.59 -17.08
CA TYR A 380 22.50 13.01 -17.08
C TYR A 380 22.41 13.55 -15.64
N ASP A 381 23.44 14.23 -15.18
CA ASP A 381 23.40 14.93 -13.90
C ASP A 381 22.49 16.17 -14.02
N ALA A 382 21.18 15.94 -14.10
CA ALA A 382 20.21 17.00 -14.31
C ALA A 382 19.39 17.28 -13.05
N VAL A 383 18.74 16.27 -12.49
CA VAL A 383 17.85 16.40 -11.33
C VAL A 383 18.08 15.26 -10.34
N LYS A 384 18.36 15.61 -9.10
CA LYS A 384 18.51 14.66 -7.98
C LYS A 384 17.70 15.10 -6.79
N GLY A 385 17.18 14.13 -6.04
CA GLY A 385 16.45 14.42 -4.81
C GLY A 385 16.71 13.42 -3.71
N SER A 386 16.43 13.86 -2.49
CA SER A 386 16.40 13.00 -1.31
C SER A 386 15.21 13.33 -0.45
N THR A 387 14.71 12.35 0.29
CA THR A 387 13.66 12.53 1.27
C THR A 387 13.98 11.71 2.51
N GLU A 388 14.02 12.37 3.66
CA GLU A 388 14.13 11.72 4.97
C GLU A 388 12.85 11.99 5.75
N ILE A 389 12.22 10.93 6.25
CA ILE A 389 10.98 11.01 7.05
C ILE A 389 11.20 10.26 8.35
N LYS A 390 10.88 10.92 9.46
CA LYS A 390 10.83 10.30 10.79
C LYS A 390 9.47 10.55 11.39
N LEU A 391 8.75 9.48 11.72
CA LEU A 391 7.41 9.54 12.30
C LEU A 391 7.39 8.79 13.62
N ASP A 392 7.02 9.47 14.68
CA ASP A 392 6.63 8.88 15.96
C ASP A 392 5.15 9.06 16.21
N GLN A 393 4.43 7.98 16.47
CA GLN A 393 3.00 8.02 16.78
C GLN A 393 2.65 7.29 18.07
N TYR A 394 1.66 7.82 18.77
CA TYR A 394 1.10 7.28 20.01
C TYR A 394 -0.41 7.16 19.85
N SER A 395 -0.95 6.00 20.22
CA SER A 395 -2.40 5.79 20.21
C SER A 395 -2.88 5.12 21.48
N SER A 396 -4.10 5.44 21.86
CA SER A 396 -4.79 4.84 23.01
C SER A 396 -6.26 4.64 22.67
N GLU A 397 -6.76 3.42 22.82
CA GLU A 397 -8.17 3.08 22.65
C GLU A 397 -8.71 2.41 23.92
N LEU A 398 -9.84 2.89 24.41
CA LEU A 398 -10.62 2.25 25.47
C LEU A 398 -11.97 1.87 24.91
N ARG A 399 -12.33 0.59 24.90
CA ARG A 399 -13.57 0.07 24.36
C ARG A 399 -14.27 -0.83 25.35
N ILE A 400 -15.61 -0.75 25.40
CA ILE A 400 -16.47 -1.68 26.10
C ILE A 400 -17.44 -2.29 25.11
N ALA A 401 -17.67 -3.61 25.17
CA ALA A 401 -18.59 -4.34 24.33
C ALA A 401 -19.47 -5.28 25.19
N SER A 402 -20.76 -5.38 24.85
CA SER A 402 -21.63 -6.40 25.43
C SER A 402 -21.29 -7.79 24.86
N PRO A 403 -21.72 -8.92 25.45
CA PRO A 403 -21.41 -10.25 24.94
C PRO A 403 -21.99 -10.41 23.56
N GLY A 404 -22.87 -10.17 23.00
CA GLY A 404 -23.44 -10.44 21.68
C GLY A 404 -24.56 -11.48 21.75
N GLY A 405 -25.47 -11.45 20.78
CA GLY A 405 -26.59 -12.36 20.69
C GLY A 405 -27.78 -11.97 21.55
N GLU A 406 -27.71 -10.82 22.24
CA GLU A 406 -28.80 -10.27 23.01
C GLU A 406 -29.78 -9.47 22.12
N THR A 407 -30.92 -9.03 22.70
CA THR A 407 -31.85 -8.14 21.96
C THR A 407 -31.18 -6.85 21.50
N PHE A 408 -30.22 -6.34 22.31
CA PHE A 408 -29.39 -5.19 22.00
C PHE A 408 -27.94 -5.55 22.31
N ASP A 409 -27.14 -5.63 21.28
CA ASP A 409 -25.71 -5.73 21.42
C ASP A 409 -25.11 -4.34 21.27
N THR A 410 -24.23 -3.96 22.18
CA THR A 410 -23.67 -2.61 22.22
C THR A 410 -22.16 -2.66 22.28
N GLN A 411 -21.55 -1.71 21.64
CA GLN A 411 -20.12 -1.40 21.84
C GLN A 411 -19.89 0.10 21.74
N GLY A 412 -18.90 0.58 22.45
CA GLY A 412 -18.51 1.99 22.39
C GLY A 412 -17.14 2.20 22.97
N GLY A 413 -16.52 3.32 22.63
CA GLY A 413 -15.18 3.60 23.09
C GLY A 413 -14.74 5.04 22.88
N LEU A 414 -13.53 5.28 23.39
CA LEU A 414 -12.78 6.53 23.24
C LEU A 414 -11.46 6.22 22.58
N TYR A 415 -11.02 7.11 21.70
CA TYR A 415 -9.75 6.99 21.01
C TYR A 415 -8.99 8.31 21.10
N ALA A 416 -7.68 8.20 21.33
CA ALA A 416 -6.74 9.31 21.33
C ALA A 416 -5.53 8.96 20.46
N TYR A 417 -5.06 9.92 19.67
CA TYR A 417 -3.92 9.77 18.78
C TYR A 417 -3.08 11.04 18.79
N TYR A 418 -1.77 10.87 18.81
CA TYR A 418 -0.79 11.92 18.58
C TYR A 418 0.30 11.39 17.66
N SER A 419 0.72 12.20 16.70
CA SER A 419 1.92 11.93 15.91
C SER A 419 2.72 13.20 15.68
N GLU A 420 4.03 13.03 15.58
CA GLU A 420 5.00 14.02 15.13
C GLU A 420 5.82 13.40 14.02
N MET A 421 5.91 14.09 12.90
CA MET A 421 6.61 13.65 11.72
C MET A 421 7.53 14.76 11.25
N ASP A 422 8.83 14.49 11.27
CA ASP A 422 9.85 15.28 10.60
C ASP A 422 9.94 14.81 9.14
N SER A 423 9.95 15.74 8.20
CA SER A 423 10.01 15.46 6.76
C SER A 423 10.97 16.44 6.12
N ASP A 424 12.19 15.96 5.87
CA ASP A 424 13.27 16.71 5.25
C ASP A 424 13.42 16.26 3.80
N GLY A 425 13.57 17.21 2.89
CA GLY A 425 13.71 16.92 1.47
C GLY A 425 14.76 17.81 0.84
N THR A 426 15.47 17.27 -0.14
CA THR A 426 16.32 18.06 -1.02
C THR A 426 15.94 17.84 -2.46
N PHE A 427 16.05 18.88 -3.27
CA PHE A 427 15.84 18.82 -4.70
C PHE A 427 16.93 19.67 -5.36
N ALA A 428 17.82 19.04 -6.11
CA ALA A 428 18.95 19.70 -6.76
C ALA A 428 18.81 19.66 -8.27
N MET A 429 19.10 20.79 -8.92
CA MET A 429 19.18 20.90 -10.36
C MET A 429 20.60 21.28 -10.77
N SER A 430 21.17 20.56 -11.73
CA SER A 430 22.53 20.83 -12.24
C SER A 430 22.52 21.70 -13.50
N GLN A 431 23.74 22.16 -13.87
CA GLN A 431 23.93 22.90 -15.13
C GLN A 431 23.66 22.08 -16.39
N GLN A 432 23.67 20.75 -16.34
CA GLN A 432 23.39 19.95 -17.53
C GLN A 432 21.95 20.14 -17.98
N LEU A 433 20.98 20.14 -17.03
CA LEU A 433 19.60 20.49 -17.35
C LEU A 433 19.51 21.87 -17.99
N VAL A 434 20.14 22.86 -17.36
CA VAL A 434 20.08 24.27 -17.77
C VAL A 434 20.68 24.47 -19.17
N ARG A 435 21.78 23.82 -19.47
CA ARG A 435 22.43 23.90 -20.80
C ARG A 435 21.58 23.25 -21.92
N ASN A 436 20.86 22.18 -21.59
CA ASN A 436 20.08 21.46 -22.57
C ASN A 436 18.75 22.18 -22.89
N ILE A 437 18.20 22.94 -21.95
CA ILE A 437 16.98 23.73 -22.16
C ILE A 437 17.25 25.04 -22.94
N GLY A 438 18.47 25.54 -22.99
CA GLY A 438 18.86 26.67 -23.84
C GLY A 438 19.49 27.86 -23.12
N VAL A 439 20.21 28.69 -23.89
CA VAL A 439 20.90 29.90 -23.42
C VAL A 439 19.90 30.90 -22.81
N GLY A 440 20.07 31.22 -21.54
CA GLY A 440 19.22 32.15 -20.79
C GLY A 440 18.53 31.53 -19.59
N PHE A 441 18.43 30.19 -19.53
CA PHE A 441 17.97 29.48 -18.32
C PHE A 441 19.00 29.54 -17.19
N ASP A 442 20.30 29.77 -17.46
CA ASP A 442 21.33 30.06 -16.44
C ASP A 442 20.97 31.25 -15.54
N LEU A 443 20.10 32.15 -16.02
CA LEU A 443 19.58 33.28 -15.24
C LEU A 443 18.39 32.85 -14.36
N LEU A 444 17.65 31.82 -14.78
CA LEU A 444 16.48 31.30 -14.07
C LEU A 444 16.88 30.25 -13.02
N PHE A 445 17.81 29.40 -13.38
CA PHE A 445 18.34 28.32 -12.54
C PHE A 445 19.87 28.44 -12.48
N PRO A 446 20.42 29.18 -11.53
CA PRO A 446 21.87 29.21 -11.33
C PRO A 446 22.42 27.82 -11.07
N ASP A 447 23.63 27.55 -11.53
CA ASP A 447 24.31 26.27 -11.32
C ASP A 447 24.30 25.87 -9.85
N GLY A 448 23.93 24.61 -9.59
CA GLY A 448 23.84 24.05 -8.24
C GLY A 448 22.64 24.60 -7.46
N THR A 449 21.55 24.96 -8.14
CA THR A 449 20.29 25.28 -7.45
C THR A 449 19.86 24.10 -6.58
N LEU A 450 19.82 24.34 -5.30
CA LEU A 450 19.41 23.40 -4.28
C LEU A 450 18.20 23.96 -3.54
N ASN A 451 17.11 23.21 -3.55
CA ASN A 451 15.97 23.47 -2.69
C ASN A 451 16.02 22.51 -1.50
N VAL A 452 15.86 23.03 -0.31
CA VAL A 452 15.85 22.28 0.94
C VAL A 452 14.51 22.52 1.63
N ASP A 453 13.76 21.47 1.85
CA ASP A 453 12.51 21.46 2.62
C ASP A 453 12.79 20.85 3.98
N ASP A 454 12.40 21.53 5.05
CA ASP A 454 12.46 21.09 6.45
C ASP A 454 11.08 21.35 7.06
N ASN A 455 10.34 20.29 7.35
CA ASN A 455 8.96 20.38 7.80
C ASN A 455 8.71 19.46 9.00
N VAL A 456 8.01 19.95 9.98
CA VAL A 456 7.50 19.19 11.12
C VAL A 456 5.96 19.21 11.08
N TYR A 457 5.36 18.05 10.99
CA TYR A 457 3.91 17.87 11.01
C TYR A 457 3.48 17.25 12.33
N LYS A 458 2.52 17.89 13.02
CA LYS A 458 1.94 17.36 14.26
C LYS A 458 0.45 17.10 14.07
N THR A 459 0.01 15.93 14.48
CA THR A 459 -1.41 15.59 14.46
C THR A 459 -1.87 15.18 15.86
N THR A 460 -2.91 15.83 16.36
CA THR A 460 -3.59 15.46 17.60
C THR A 460 -5.04 15.14 17.30
N SER A 461 -5.52 13.95 17.64
CA SER A 461 -6.89 13.51 17.35
C SER A 461 -7.54 12.87 18.56
N PHE A 462 -8.82 13.18 18.78
CA PHE A 462 -9.68 12.55 19.78
C PHE A 462 -10.99 12.12 19.14
N ALA A 463 -11.48 10.94 19.52
CA ALA A 463 -12.77 10.47 19.04
C ALA A 463 -13.55 9.74 20.14
N ALA A 464 -14.88 9.82 20.02
CA ALA A 464 -15.81 8.97 20.74
C ALA A 464 -16.68 8.25 19.72
N PHE A 465 -16.88 6.94 19.91
CA PHE A 465 -17.66 6.13 18.99
C PHE A 465 -18.56 5.13 19.74
N GLY A 466 -19.58 4.68 19.04
CA GLY A 466 -20.45 3.65 19.56
C GLY A 466 -21.31 3.05 18.46
N GLN A 467 -21.74 1.82 18.72
CA GLN A 467 -22.60 1.04 17.85
C GLN A 467 -23.59 0.26 18.67
N VAL A 468 -24.84 0.19 18.18
CA VAL A 468 -25.91 -0.62 18.75
C VAL A 468 -26.47 -1.53 17.65
N VAL A 469 -26.50 -2.82 17.90
CA VAL A 469 -27.18 -3.81 17.08
C VAL A 469 -28.50 -4.15 17.76
N TRP A 470 -29.61 -3.91 17.09
CA TRP A 470 -30.91 -4.32 17.53
C TRP A 470 -31.32 -5.62 16.82
N ASN A 471 -31.29 -6.71 17.55
CA ASN A 471 -31.73 -8.02 17.09
C ASN A 471 -33.25 -8.12 17.28
N TYR A 472 -34.00 -7.59 16.30
CA TYR A 472 -35.48 -7.60 16.34
C TYR A 472 -36.05 -9.02 16.35
N SER A 473 -35.40 -9.94 15.65
CA SER A 473 -35.70 -11.38 15.63
C SER A 473 -34.41 -12.16 15.26
N GLU A 474 -34.47 -13.49 15.35
CA GLU A 474 -33.40 -14.36 14.86
C GLU A 474 -33.01 -14.10 13.39
N LYS A 475 -33.94 -13.51 12.60
CA LYS A 475 -33.71 -13.25 11.16
C LYS A 475 -33.41 -11.81 10.83
N LEU A 476 -33.81 -10.85 11.63
CA LEU A 476 -33.70 -9.43 11.31
C LEU A 476 -32.94 -8.69 12.39
N SER A 477 -31.89 -8.04 12.01
CA SER A 477 -31.15 -7.11 12.87
C SER A 477 -30.90 -5.79 12.16
N ALA A 478 -30.84 -4.71 12.94
CA ALA A 478 -30.49 -3.38 12.47
C ALA A 478 -29.36 -2.84 13.33
N THR A 479 -28.32 -2.34 12.68
CA THR A 479 -27.15 -1.74 13.34
C THR A 479 -27.13 -0.25 13.10
N LEU A 480 -26.95 0.52 14.15
CA LEU A 480 -26.71 1.96 14.08
C LEU A 480 -25.37 2.28 14.76
N GLY A 481 -24.48 2.91 14.03
CA GLY A 481 -23.19 3.33 14.51
C GLY A 481 -22.98 4.84 14.32
N LEU A 482 -22.16 5.42 15.18
CA LEU A 482 -21.75 6.82 15.09
C LEU A 482 -20.38 6.98 15.71
N ARG A 483 -19.51 7.72 15.03
CA ARG A 483 -18.25 8.25 15.57
C ARG A 483 -18.21 9.75 15.37
N TYR A 484 -17.72 10.45 16.36
CA TYR A 484 -17.36 11.85 16.25
C TYR A 484 -15.86 11.98 16.50
N THR A 485 -15.16 12.55 15.52
CA THR A 485 -13.71 12.77 15.58
C THR A 485 -13.43 14.27 15.54
N TRP A 486 -12.54 14.70 16.40
CA TRP A 486 -11.92 16.02 16.39
C TRP A 486 -10.43 15.84 16.15
N GLU A 487 -9.88 16.65 15.23
CA GLU A 487 -8.46 16.57 14.88
C GLU A 487 -7.87 17.95 14.68
N LYS A 488 -6.67 18.14 15.20
CA LYS A 488 -5.84 19.32 14.95
C LYS A 488 -4.56 18.89 14.24
N LYS A 489 -4.25 19.54 13.13
CA LYS A 489 -2.97 19.41 12.40
C LYS A 489 -2.21 20.72 12.47
N GLU A 490 -0.90 20.62 12.68
CA GLU A 490 0.04 21.74 12.73
C GLU A 490 1.20 21.42 11.80
N ARG A 491 1.71 22.44 11.11
CA ARG A 491 2.91 22.36 10.30
C ARG A 491 3.81 23.54 10.63
N GLU A 492 5.05 23.24 11.00
CA GLU A 492 6.15 24.19 11.16
C GLU A 492 7.27 23.81 10.19
N GLY A 493 7.99 24.79 9.63
CA GLY A 493 9.14 24.46 8.78
C GLY A 493 9.54 25.56 7.83
N SER A 494 10.39 25.19 6.88
CA SER A 494 10.91 26.11 5.87
C SER A 494 11.21 25.41 4.54
N GLN A 495 11.16 26.21 3.49
CA GLN A 495 11.66 25.88 2.17
C GLN A 495 12.68 26.94 1.77
N ILE A 496 13.93 26.51 1.57
CA ILE A 496 15.05 27.41 1.31
C ILE A 496 15.70 27.05 0.00
N THR A 497 15.94 28.03 -0.87
CA THR A 497 16.56 27.84 -2.17
C THR A 497 17.91 28.54 -2.24
N THR A 498 18.94 27.82 -2.63
CA THR A 498 20.32 28.33 -2.75
C THR A 498 20.99 27.85 -4.02
N PRO A 499 21.61 28.72 -4.85
CA PRO A 499 21.54 30.18 -4.79
C PRO A 499 20.16 30.69 -5.18
N THR A 500 19.73 31.81 -4.59
CA THR A 500 18.47 32.45 -4.95
C THR A 500 18.57 33.04 -6.35
N SER A 501 17.63 32.72 -7.23
CA SER A 501 17.53 33.34 -8.55
C SER A 501 17.28 34.84 -8.43
N PRO A 502 17.82 35.67 -9.33
CA PRO A 502 17.46 37.07 -9.42
C PRO A 502 16.02 37.31 -9.88
N ILE A 503 15.35 36.26 -10.36
CA ILE A 503 13.95 36.23 -10.77
C ILE A 503 13.19 35.33 -9.79
N ASP A 504 12.08 35.85 -9.28
CA ASP A 504 11.19 35.11 -8.36
C ASP A 504 10.46 34.00 -9.17
N ILE A 505 11.02 32.80 -9.18
CA ILE A 505 10.42 31.60 -9.79
C ILE A 505 10.10 30.62 -8.67
N PRO A 506 8.88 30.64 -8.17
CA PRO A 506 8.44 29.60 -7.24
C PRO A 506 8.31 28.26 -7.98
N PRO A 507 8.58 27.13 -7.26
CA PRO A 507 9.22 26.98 -5.97
C PRO A 507 10.71 26.68 -6.06
N VAL A 508 11.24 26.57 -7.27
CA VAL A 508 12.59 26.02 -7.52
C VAL A 508 13.69 27.02 -7.27
N ALA A 509 13.40 28.32 -7.37
CA ALA A 509 14.34 29.40 -7.18
C ALA A 509 13.72 30.65 -6.53
N GLY A 510 12.57 30.48 -5.88
CA GLY A 510 11.82 31.55 -5.21
C GLY A 510 12.45 32.01 -3.89
N PRO A 511 11.82 32.98 -3.23
CA PRO A 511 12.25 33.42 -1.93
C PRO A 511 12.07 32.32 -0.88
N ASP A 512 12.92 32.37 0.17
CA ASP A 512 12.75 31.48 1.31
C ASP A 512 11.31 31.58 1.86
N ILE A 513 10.70 30.43 2.12
CA ILE A 513 9.35 30.32 2.68
C ILE A 513 9.45 29.71 4.07
N TYR A 514 8.71 30.25 5.02
CA TYR A 514 8.61 29.73 6.39
C TYR A 514 7.15 29.40 6.66
N TYR A 515 6.93 28.26 7.31
CA TYR A 515 5.61 27.72 7.64
C TYR A 515 5.36 27.78 9.15
N ASP A 516 4.17 28.18 9.56
CA ASP A 516 3.64 28.08 10.92
C ASP A 516 2.11 28.07 10.79
N ASP A 517 1.61 26.90 10.40
CA ASP A 517 0.21 26.74 10.01
C ASP A 517 -0.48 25.78 10.97
N SER A 518 -1.76 26.01 11.25
CA SER A 518 -2.58 25.09 12.03
C SER A 518 -4.04 25.09 11.58
N ARG A 519 -4.62 23.90 11.48
CA ARG A 519 -6.04 23.70 11.17
C ARG A 519 -6.69 22.74 12.15
N THR A 520 -8.00 22.83 12.25
CA THR A 520 -8.81 21.93 13.05
C THR A 520 -10.00 21.45 12.26
N ASP A 521 -10.11 20.13 12.13
CA ASP A 521 -11.21 19.47 11.46
C ASP A 521 -12.05 18.67 12.44
N SER A 522 -13.32 18.49 12.16
CA SER A 522 -14.17 17.57 12.90
C SER A 522 -15.19 16.95 11.98
N ASP A 523 -15.43 15.64 12.16
CA ASP A 523 -16.41 14.93 11.38
C ASP A 523 -17.25 13.97 12.23
N ALA A 524 -18.46 13.75 11.75
CA ALA A 524 -19.36 12.71 12.26
C ALA A 524 -19.50 11.63 11.20
N SER A 525 -19.06 10.42 11.52
CA SER A 525 -19.09 9.25 10.63
C SER A 525 -20.19 8.27 11.07
N PRO A 526 -21.45 8.45 10.61
CA PRO A 526 -22.57 7.54 10.89
C PRO A 526 -22.45 6.28 10.04
N SER A 527 -23.05 5.19 10.53
CA SER A 527 -23.36 3.99 9.76
C SER A 527 -24.71 3.43 10.12
N PHE A 528 -25.39 2.90 9.13
CA PHE A 528 -26.63 2.16 9.30
C PHE A 528 -26.57 0.89 8.47
N ASN A 529 -26.86 -0.25 9.08
CA ASN A 529 -26.90 -1.53 8.42
C ASN A 529 -28.18 -2.27 8.78
N LEU A 530 -28.78 -2.90 7.78
CA LEU A 530 -29.93 -3.78 7.94
C LEU A 530 -29.54 -5.16 7.42
N ARG A 531 -29.61 -6.20 8.28
CA ARG A 531 -29.29 -7.58 7.96
C ARG A 531 -30.55 -8.45 8.08
N TYR A 532 -30.74 -9.33 7.08
CA TYR A 532 -31.85 -10.25 7.06
C TYR A 532 -31.42 -11.64 6.61
N PHE A 533 -31.71 -12.66 7.43
CA PHE A 533 -31.56 -14.07 7.10
C PHE A 533 -32.81 -14.61 6.44
N PHE A 534 -32.78 -14.86 5.15
CA PHE A 534 -33.83 -15.53 4.39
C PHE A 534 -33.94 -17.00 4.82
N GLN A 535 -32.78 -17.63 5.00
CA GLN A 535 -32.57 -18.96 5.58
C GLN A 535 -31.34 -18.89 6.50
N GLU A 536 -31.01 -19.95 7.23
CA GLU A 536 -29.90 -20.02 8.15
C GLU A 536 -28.55 -19.64 7.45
N ASP A 537 -28.37 -20.17 6.24
CA ASP A 537 -27.13 -19.97 5.44
C ASP A 537 -27.32 -18.96 4.30
N VAL A 538 -28.34 -18.12 4.31
CA VAL A 538 -28.64 -17.14 3.26
C VAL A 538 -28.96 -15.80 3.87
N MET A 539 -27.97 -14.93 3.89
CA MET A 539 -28.04 -13.58 4.43
C MET A 539 -28.04 -12.53 3.32
N GLY A 540 -28.86 -11.50 3.45
CA GLY A 540 -28.79 -10.28 2.67
C GLY A 540 -28.67 -9.07 3.59
N TYR A 541 -28.01 -8.03 3.11
CA TYR A 541 -27.84 -6.80 3.88
C TYR A 541 -27.92 -5.53 3.02
N ALA A 542 -28.22 -4.42 3.68
CA ALA A 542 -28.16 -3.08 3.12
C ALA A 542 -27.36 -2.19 4.09
N LEU A 543 -26.33 -1.54 3.59
CA LEU A 543 -25.41 -0.71 4.38
C LEU A 543 -25.36 0.71 3.80
N VAL A 544 -25.45 1.69 4.69
CA VAL A 544 -25.04 3.06 4.41
C VAL A 544 -23.96 3.42 5.42
N SER A 545 -22.77 3.83 4.96
CA SER A 545 -21.66 4.20 5.83
C SER A 545 -20.96 5.44 5.32
N ARG A 546 -20.38 6.20 6.25
CA ARG A 546 -19.58 7.38 5.94
C ARG A 546 -18.18 7.26 6.54
N GLY A 547 -17.20 7.68 5.76
CA GLY A 547 -15.82 7.86 6.17
C GLY A 547 -15.33 9.26 5.84
N PHE A 548 -14.23 9.66 6.43
CA PHE A 548 -13.57 10.90 6.10
C PHE A 548 -12.03 10.74 6.17
N LYS A 549 -11.36 11.58 5.43
CA LYS A 549 -9.92 11.81 5.51
C LYS A 549 -9.71 13.28 5.82
N SER A 550 -8.90 13.57 6.82
CA SER A 550 -8.68 14.96 7.27
C SER A 550 -8.01 15.79 6.18
N GLY A 551 -8.30 17.10 6.19
CA GLY A 551 -7.51 18.06 5.45
C GLY A 551 -6.07 18.13 5.94
N GLY A 552 -5.25 18.90 5.26
CA GLY A 552 -3.83 18.98 5.59
C GLY A 552 -3.15 20.18 4.96
N TYR A 553 -1.84 20.08 4.93
CA TYR A 553 -0.96 21.05 4.31
C TYR A 553 -0.06 20.36 3.32
N ASP A 554 0.03 20.92 2.13
CA ASP A 554 0.95 20.48 1.10
C ASP A 554 2.41 20.56 1.58
N GLN A 555 3.23 19.59 1.19
CA GLN A 555 4.63 19.56 1.57
C GLN A 555 5.37 20.81 1.12
N ARG A 556 5.07 21.32 -0.05
CA ARG A 556 5.70 22.50 -0.64
C ARG A 556 4.69 23.60 -0.95
N ARG A 557 5.08 24.84 -0.76
CA ARG A 557 4.35 25.99 -1.28
C ARG A 557 4.92 26.41 -2.61
N THR A 558 4.06 26.46 -3.61
CA THR A 558 4.44 26.83 -4.97
C THR A 558 4.40 28.33 -5.23
N VAL A 559 3.59 29.06 -4.46
CA VAL A 559 3.45 30.52 -4.58
C VAL A 559 3.55 31.18 -3.21
N SER A 560 4.38 32.21 -3.09
CA SER A 560 4.48 33.03 -1.89
C SER A 560 3.10 33.59 -1.49
N GLY A 561 2.69 33.34 -0.26
CA GLY A 561 1.43 33.82 0.30
C GLY A 561 0.23 32.89 0.19
N THR A 562 0.37 31.69 -0.40
CA THR A 562 -0.64 30.63 -0.31
C THR A 562 -0.34 29.74 0.91
N SER A 563 -1.38 29.23 1.57
CA SER A 563 -1.17 28.31 2.71
C SER A 563 -0.76 26.91 2.30
N GLY A 564 -1.03 26.49 1.06
CA GLY A 564 -0.95 25.08 0.64
C GLY A 564 -1.92 24.19 1.43
N GLU A 565 -2.97 24.75 2.00
CA GLU A 565 -4.00 24.05 2.76
C GLU A 565 -4.99 23.39 1.81
N PHE A 566 -5.39 22.16 2.11
CA PHE A 566 -6.46 21.44 1.43
C PHE A 566 -7.50 20.91 2.40
N ASP A 567 -8.75 20.79 1.94
CA ASP A 567 -9.90 20.46 2.75
C ASP A 567 -10.08 18.94 2.98
N PRO A 568 -10.84 18.54 4.03
CA PRO A 568 -11.14 17.14 4.30
C PRO A 568 -11.96 16.50 3.18
N GLU A 569 -11.57 15.28 2.79
CA GLU A 569 -12.34 14.42 1.89
C GLU A 569 -13.38 13.63 2.66
N LYS A 570 -14.56 13.44 2.09
CA LYS A 570 -15.67 12.70 2.69
C LYS A 570 -16.22 11.69 1.70
N ALA A 571 -16.44 10.46 2.18
CA ALA A 571 -17.00 9.37 1.40
C ALA A 571 -18.33 8.91 1.99
N THR A 572 -19.35 8.74 1.16
CA THR A 572 -20.63 8.14 1.53
C THR A 572 -20.91 6.92 0.66
N ASN A 573 -20.99 5.74 1.30
CA ASN A 573 -21.22 4.47 0.63
C ASN A 573 -22.67 4.00 0.80
N TYR A 574 -23.23 3.47 -0.28
CA TYR A 574 -24.48 2.75 -0.33
C TYR A 574 -24.21 1.36 -0.87
N GLU A 575 -24.49 0.31 -0.09
CA GLU A 575 -24.14 -1.06 -0.44
C GLU A 575 -25.32 -2.00 -0.20
N LEU A 576 -25.54 -2.90 -1.15
CA LEU A 576 -26.46 -4.04 -1.05
C LEU A 576 -25.66 -5.29 -1.29
N GLY A 577 -25.67 -6.21 -0.34
CA GLY A 577 -24.91 -7.44 -0.47
C GLY A 577 -25.65 -8.68 0.03
N TRP A 578 -25.03 -9.81 -0.27
CA TRP A 578 -25.49 -11.12 0.17
C TRP A 578 -24.31 -12.00 0.54
N LYS A 579 -24.56 -12.91 1.49
CA LYS A 579 -23.61 -13.98 1.86
C LYS A 579 -24.39 -15.27 1.97
N THR A 580 -23.91 -16.29 1.26
CA THR A 580 -24.67 -17.53 1.13
C THR A 580 -23.77 -18.74 1.16
N THR A 581 -24.25 -19.81 1.82
CA THR A 581 -23.60 -21.11 1.88
C THR A 581 -24.60 -22.17 1.42
N TRP A 582 -24.18 -23.05 0.51
CA TRP A 582 -25.03 -24.03 -0.15
C TRP A 582 -24.36 -25.40 -0.20
N ALA A 583 -25.15 -26.45 -0.51
CA ALA A 583 -24.68 -27.80 -0.78
C ALA A 583 -23.93 -28.44 0.39
N ASP A 584 -24.45 -28.32 1.61
CA ASP A 584 -23.85 -28.81 2.84
C ASP A 584 -22.43 -28.15 3.05
N SER A 585 -22.39 -26.83 2.99
CA SER A 585 -21.19 -25.99 3.15
C SER A 585 -20.08 -26.23 2.10
N ARG A 586 -20.42 -26.76 0.93
CA ARG A 586 -19.44 -26.94 -0.17
C ARG A 586 -19.36 -25.78 -1.14
N LEU A 587 -20.33 -24.87 -1.14
CA LEU A 587 -20.35 -23.70 -2.00
C LEU A 587 -20.64 -22.47 -1.17
N GLN A 588 -19.73 -21.51 -1.17
CA GLN A 588 -19.97 -20.16 -0.68
C GLN A 588 -20.06 -19.20 -1.87
N ALA A 589 -21.05 -18.30 -1.83
CA ALA A 589 -21.22 -17.26 -2.83
C ALA A 589 -21.59 -15.94 -2.14
N ASN A 590 -20.62 -15.06 -2.04
CA ASN A 590 -20.74 -13.75 -1.41
C ASN A 590 -20.65 -12.66 -2.47
N GLY A 591 -21.45 -11.61 -2.36
CA GLY A 591 -21.37 -10.52 -3.30
C GLY A 591 -21.92 -9.21 -2.76
N ALA A 592 -21.54 -8.13 -3.41
CA ALA A 592 -22.00 -6.79 -3.09
C ALA A 592 -22.17 -5.95 -4.36
N LEU A 593 -23.17 -5.08 -4.35
CA LEU A 593 -23.34 -3.96 -5.26
C LEU A 593 -23.09 -2.68 -4.46
N PHE A 594 -22.26 -1.80 -4.96
CA PHE A 594 -21.88 -0.60 -4.23
C PHE A 594 -21.96 0.66 -5.10
N TYR A 595 -22.19 1.78 -4.44
CA TYR A 595 -22.04 3.13 -4.96
C TYR A 595 -21.45 4.01 -3.86
N VAL A 596 -20.32 4.64 -4.14
CA VAL A 596 -19.63 5.53 -3.21
C VAL A 596 -19.51 6.90 -3.84
N ASP A 597 -19.96 7.92 -3.13
CA ASP A 597 -19.86 9.33 -3.49
C ASP A 597 -18.79 10.00 -2.63
N TYR A 598 -17.79 10.63 -3.27
CA TYR A 598 -16.71 11.35 -2.64
C TYR A 598 -16.87 12.85 -2.87
N GLU A 599 -16.94 13.59 -1.77
CA GLU A 599 -16.94 15.05 -1.76
C GLU A 599 -15.53 15.56 -1.41
N ASP A 600 -15.08 16.61 -2.10
CA ASP A 600 -13.78 17.27 -1.88
C ASP A 600 -12.60 16.28 -1.96
N PHE A 601 -12.62 15.38 -2.96
CA PHE A 601 -11.61 14.34 -3.16
C PHE A 601 -10.20 14.95 -3.23
N GLN A 602 -9.28 14.43 -2.41
CA GLN A 602 -7.90 14.88 -2.37
C GLN A 602 -7.09 14.17 -3.46
N SER A 603 -6.70 14.92 -4.46
CA SER A 603 -5.86 14.48 -5.58
C SER A 603 -4.57 15.28 -5.63
N GLN A 604 -3.65 14.87 -6.48
CA GLN A 604 -2.42 15.60 -6.75
C GLN A 604 -2.46 16.18 -8.15
N THR A 605 -1.74 17.25 -8.39
CA THR A 605 -1.55 17.86 -9.71
C THR A 605 -0.15 18.46 -9.78
N PHE A 606 0.46 18.42 -10.95
CA PHE A 606 1.70 19.12 -11.19
C PHE A 606 1.42 20.55 -11.67
N ASP A 607 1.96 21.57 -10.99
CA ASP A 607 1.70 22.97 -11.30
C ASP A 607 2.77 23.60 -12.23
N GLY A 608 3.54 22.74 -12.91
CA GLY A 608 4.67 23.16 -13.75
C GLY A 608 5.98 23.29 -12.97
N SER A 609 5.97 23.12 -11.65
CA SER A 609 7.13 23.29 -10.80
C SER A 609 7.19 22.28 -9.65
N SER A 610 6.06 21.83 -9.12
CA SER A 610 5.99 20.82 -8.08
C SER A 610 4.64 20.09 -8.08
N ILE A 611 4.62 18.91 -7.51
CA ILE A 611 3.39 18.16 -7.24
C ILE A 611 2.68 18.80 -6.05
N ARG A 612 1.41 19.17 -6.23
CA ARG A 612 0.56 19.80 -5.22
C ARG A 612 -0.64 18.95 -4.88
N VAL A 613 -1.07 19.01 -3.63
CA VAL A 613 -2.36 18.44 -3.21
C VAL A 613 -3.46 19.47 -3.43
N ILE A 614 -4.51 19.06 -4.10
CA ILE A 614 -5.71 19.85 -4.34
C ILE A 614 -6.97 19.03 -4.04
N ASN A 615 -8.07 19.72 -3.78
CA ASN A 615 -9.37 19.07 -3.77
C ASN A 615 -9.92 19.07 -5.20
N ALA A 616 -9.97 17.89 -5.82
CA ALA A 616 -10.39 17.67 -7.20
C ALA A 616 -11.92 17.73 -7.42
N GLY A 617 -12.68 18.18 -6.40
CA GLY A 617 -14.14 18.20 -6.46
C GLY A 617 -14.74 16.84 -6.10
N ASN A 618 -15.78 16.43 -6.85
CA ASN A 618 -16.49 15.18 -6.56
C ASN A 618 -15.97 14.03 -7.41
N MET A 619 -16.04 12.83 -6.85
CA MET A 619 -15.71 11.60 -7.52
C MET A 619 -16.72 10.51 -7.16
N GLU A 620 -16.97 9.61 -8.08
CA GLU A 620 -17.91 8.51 -7.90
C GLU A 620 -17.19 7.17 -8.17
N SER A 621 -17.48 6.17 -7.33
CA SER A 621 -17.03 4.80 -7.56
C SER A 621 -18.22 3.86 -7.39
N TYR A 622 -18.54 3.05 -8.39
CA TYR A 622 -19.64 2.12 -8.33
C TYR A 622 -19.33 0.82 -9.06
N GLY A 623 -19.97 -0.25 -8.60
CA GLY A 623 -19.69 -1.55 -9.19
C GLY A 623 -20.32 -2.72 -8.48
N ALA A 624 -19.71 -3.88 -8.72
CA ALA A 624 -20.12 -5.16 -8.17
C ALA A 624 -18.91 -6.02 -7.79
N GLU A 625 -19.05 -6.78 -6.74
CA GLU A 625 -18.05 -7.74 -6.26
C GLU A 625 -18.71 -9.10 -6.07
N LEU A 626 -18.00 -10.17 -6.45
CA LEU A 626 -18.47 -11.54 -6.29
C LEU A 626 -17.30 -12.43 -5.86
N GLU A 627 -17.46 -13.17 -4.78
CA GLU A 627 -16.50 -14.16 -4.30
C GLU A 627 -17.20 -15.52 -4.23
N LEU A 628 -16.61 -16.51 -4.89
CA LEU A 628 -17.09 -17.88 -4.95
C LEU A 628 -16.00 -18.82 -4.45
N ILE A 629 -16.35 -19.74 -3.54
CA ILE A 629 -15.50 -20.84 -3.13
C ILE A 629 -16.33 -22.12 -3.24
N PHE A 630 -15.78 -23.12 -3.92
CA PHE A 630 -16.52 -24.36 -4.22
C PHE A 630 -15.64 -25.60 -4.06
N ILE A 631 -16.17 -26.61 -3.39
CA ILE A 631 -15.62 -27.97 -3.28
C ILE A 631 -16.43 -28.90 -4.19
N PRO A 632 -16.05 -29.07 -5.48
CA PRO A 632 -16.80 -29.91 -6.43
C PRO A 632 -16.75 -31.40 -6.09
N ILE A 633 -15.60 -31.86 -5.66
CA ILE A 633 -15.32 -33.24 -5.24
C ILE A 633 -14.40 -33.19 -4.02
N ALA A 634 -14.24 -34.29 -3.31
CA ALA A 634 -13.30 -34.39 -2.21
C ALA A 634 -11.90 -33.94 -2.67
N ASP A 635 -11.16 -33.31 -1.77
CA ASP A 635 -9.77 -32.93 -1.99
C ASP A 635 -9.57 -31.85 -3.11
N THR A 636 -10.65 -31.20 -3.58
CA THR A 636 -10.55 -30.14 -4.59
C THR A 636 -11.24 -28.86 -4.13
N ILE A 637 -10.52 -27.77 -4.09
CA ILE A 637 -11.05 -26.45 -3.79
C ILE A 637 -10.89 -25.57 -5.04
N MET A 638 -11.95 -24.89 -5.42
CA MET A 638 -11.96 -23.88 -6.46
C MET A 638 -12.44 -22.56 -5.89
N GLY A 639 -11.73 -21.48 -6.20
CA GLY A 639 -12.14 -20.14 -5.81
C GLY A 639 -12.10 -19.20 -7.00
N THR A 640 -13.02 -18.22 -6.99
CA THR A 640 -13.01 -17.12 -7.96
C THR A 640 -13.48 -15.85 -7.25
N ALA A 641 -12.73 -14.78 -7.41
CA ALA A 641 -13.10 -13.44 -7.00
C ALA A 641 -13.18 -12.53 -8.24
N ILE A 642 -14.30 -11.82 -8.40
CA ILE A 642 -14.58 -10.96 -9.54
C ILE A 642 -14.92 -9.58 -9.01
N GLY A 643 -14.22 -8.56 -9.46
CA GLY A 643 -14.50 -7.16 -9.24
C GLY A 643 -14.86 -6.46 -10.54
N TYR A 644 -15.97 -5.76 -10.54
CA TYR A 644 -16.26 -4.71 -11.51
C TYR A 644 -16.33 -3.39 -10.77
N ASN A 645 -15.54 -2.42 -11.19
CA ASN A 645 -15.48 -1.12 -10.57
C ASN A 645 -15.37 -0.03 -11.64
N LYS A 646 -16.25 0.96 -11.57
CA LYS A 646 -16.10 2.16 -12.35
C LYS A 646 -15.88 3.32 -11.39
N ALA A 647 -14.65 3.85 -11.38
CA ALA A 647 -14.26 5.02 -10.63
C ALA A 647 -13.99 6.16 -11.60
N GLU A 648 -14.72 7.29 -11.47
CA GLU A 648 -14.65 8.40 -12.41
C GLU A 648 -14.75 9.76 -11.69
N TYR A 649 -14.14 10.78 -12.27
CA TYR A 649 -14.25 12.16 -11.78
C TYR A 649 -15.63 12.72 -12.08
N GLY A 650 -16.39 13.08 -11.05
CA GLY A 650 -17.66 13.80 -11.21
C GLY A 650 -17.46 15.27 -11.61
N SER A 651 -16.36 15.88 -11.10
CA SER A 651 -15.90 17.21 -11.47
C SER A 651 -14.43 17.38 -11.15
N PHE A 652 -13.61 17.74 -12.15
CA PHE A 652 -12.19 18.03 -11.97
C PHE A 652 -11.70 18.94 -13.11
N ASP A 653 -11.90 20.25 -12.97
CA ASP A 653 -11.60 21.25 -13.99
C ASP A 653 -10.11 21.66 -14.04
N ASN A 654 -9.32 21.22 -13.05
CA ASN A 654 -7.91 21.60 -12.88
C ASN A 654 -7.00 20.35 -12.86
N GLY A 655 -7.34 19.30 -13.59
CA GLY A 655 -6.49 18.11 -13.74
C GLY A 655 -5.16 18.48 -14.42
N GLN A 656 -4.12 17.73 -14.15
CA GLN A 656 -2.82 17.86 -14.80
C GLN A 656 -2.97 17.60 -16.30
N CYS A 657 -2.30 18.39 -17.15
CA CYS A 657 -2.18 18.09 -18.57
C CYS A 657 -1.16 16.98 -18.81
N THR A 658 -1.32 16.22 -19.88
CA THR A 658 -0.25 15.35 -20.39
C THR A 658 0.95 16.18 -20.85
N VAL A 659 2.11 15.54 -20.97
CA VAL A 659 3.34 16.21 -21.44
C VAL A 659 3.11 16.91 -22.77
N GLU A 660 2.41 16.29 -23.72
CA GLU A 660 2.10 16.88 -25.03
C GLU A 660 1.16 18.07 -24.93
N GLN A 661 0.08 17.97 -24.12
CA GLN A 661 -0.86 19.07 -23.94
C GLN A 661 -0.17 20.29 -23.31
N ALA A 662 0.63 20.06 -22.27
CA ALA A 662 1.38 21.11 -21.59
C ALA A 662 2.37 21.79 -22.56
N PHE A 663 3.02 21.01 -23.42
CA PHE A 663 3.95 21.51 -24.41
C PHE A 663 3.22 22.27 -25.52
N GLU A 664 2.10 21.79 -26.02
CA GLU A 664 1.29 22.50 -27.04
C GLU A 664 0.80 23.84 -26.52
N GLU A 665 0.25 23.88 -25.31
CA GLU A 665 -0.22 25.13 -24.71
C GLU A 665 0.92 26.11 -24.48
N TYR A 666 2.04 25.62 -24.00
CA TYR A 666 3.23 26.41 -23.72
C TYR A 666 3.82 27.04 -25.00
N TYR A 667 4.03 26.26 -26.06
CA TYR A 667 4.71 26.71 -27.26
C TYR A 667 3.75 27.33 -28.31
N ILE A 668 2.50 26.89 -28.37
CA ILE A 668 1.55 27.34 -29.36
C ILE A 668 0.72 28.51 -28.87
N VAL A 669 0.23 28.47 -27.65
CA VAL A 669 -0.69 29.47 -27.09
C VAL A 669 0.06 30.56 -26.30
N GLY A 670 0.97 30.18 -25.44
CA GLY A 670 1.74 31.09 -24.57
C GLY A 670 2.68 32.01 -25.38
N GLY A 671 3.32 31.49 -26.43
CA GLY A 671 4.15 32.27 -27.33
C GLY A 671 3.40 33.41 -28.05
N ALA A 672 2.10 33.28 -28.24
CA ALA A 672 1.26 34.31 -28.86
C ALA A 672 0.92 35.47 -27.90
N GLN A 673 0.99 35.28 -26.59
CA GLN A 673 0.65 36.31 -25.60
C GLN A 673 1.87 37.01 -24.97
N GLY A 674 3.10 36.60 -25.30
CA GLY A 674 4.34 37.27 -24.85
C GLY A 674 4.70 37.03 -23.37
N GLY A 675 4.21 35.99 -22.79
CA GLY A 675 4.63 35.53 -21.44
C GLY A 675 6.00 34.85 -21.49
N ALA A 676 6.77 34.97 -20.40
CA ALA A 676 8.03 34.24 -20.26
C ALA A 676 7.78 32.73 -20.07
N PRO A 677 8.61 31.84 -20.67
CA PRO A 677 8.58 30.41 -20.36
C PRO A 677 8.68 30.16 -18.84
N GLY A 678 7.81 29.35 -18.29
CA GLY A 678 7.77 29.05 -16.84
C GLY A 678 6.95 30.02 -15.98
N LEU A 679 6.43 31.12 -16.55
CA LEU A 679 5.53 32.07 -15.87
C LEU A 679 4.13 32.15 -16.51
N ALA A 680 3.82 31.34 -17.52
CA ALA A 680 2.51 31.26 -18.12
C ALA A 680 1.61 30.30 -17.34
N THR A 681 0.32 30.53 -17.47
CA THR A 681 -0.76 29.73 -16.87
C THR A 681 -0.44 28.23 -16.87
N VAL A 682 -0.47 27.63 -15.69
CA VAL A 682 -0.40 26.18 -15.52
C VAL A 682 -1.41 25.53 -16.47
N CYS A 683 -0.93 24.64 -17.34
CA CYS A 683 -1.81 23.86 -18.18
C CYS A 683 -2.71 23.00 -17.30
N THR A 684 -4.01 23.06 -17.54
CA THR A 684 -4.99 22.21 -16.83
C THR A 684 -5.99 21.64 -17.83
N GLN A 685 -6.44 20.43 -17.58
CA GLN A 685 -7.48 19.76 -18.34
C GLN A 685 -8.72 19.48 -17.49
N ASP A 686 -9.88 19.37 -18.15
CA ASP A 686 -11.12 18.94 -17.51
C ASP A 686 -11.23 17.43 -17.62
N LEU A 687 -11.06 16.74 -16.47
CA LEU A 687 -11.15 15.29 -16.35
C LEU A 687 -12.55 14.81 -15.99
N LYS A 688 -13.56 15.65 -16.05
CA LYS A 688 -14.94 15.26 -15.74
C LYS A 688 -15.44 14.10 -16.60
N GLY A 689 -15.85 13.00 -15.93
CA GLY A 689 -16.35 11.79 -16.57
C GLY A 689 -15.25 10.84 -17.05
N GLU A 690 -13.98 11.22 -16.85
CA GLU A 690 -12.83 10.37 -17.15
C GLU A 690 -12.56 9.40 -15.97
N PRO A 691 -11.94 8.22 -16.25
CA PRO A 691 -11.62 7.26 -15.21
C PRO A 691 -10.51 7.80 -14.29
N LEU A 692 -10.39 7.21 -13.09
CA LEU A 692 -9.23 7.42 -12.25
C LEU A 692 -8.05 6.57 -12.75
N ASP A 693 -6.85 7.07 -12.47
CA ASP A 693 -5.61 6.31 -12.63
C ASP A 693 -5.60 5.09 -11.70
N ASN A 694 -4.89 4.03 -12.10
CA ASN A 694 -4.73 2.80 -11.33
C ASN A 694 -6.05 2.20 -10.81
N ALA A 695 -7.11 2.31 -11.62
CA ALA A 695 -8.46 1.86 -11.31
C ALA A 695 -9.01 1.00 -12.46
N PRO A 696 -8.52 -0.26 -12.63
CA PRO A 696 -9.02 -1.16 -13.66
C PRO A 696 -10.52 -1.41 -13.49
N GLU A 697 -11.28 -1.46 -14.60
CA GLU A 697 -12.72 -1.73 -14.52
C GLU A 697 -13.01 -3.17 -14.09
N TRP A 698 -12.22 -4.13 -14.55
CA TRP A 698 -12.41 -5.53 -14.21
C TRP A 698 -11.15 -6.12 -13.56
N THR A 699 -11.39 -6.84 -12.49
CA THR A 699 -10.37 -7.71 -11.85
C THR A 699 -10.98 -9.09 -11.63
N VAL A 700 -10.26 -10.13 -12.03
CA VAL A 700 -10.72 -11.52 -11.85
C VAL A 700 -9.55 -12.33 -11.31
N SER A 701 -9.75 -12.98 -10.18
CA SER A 701 -8.82 -13.96 -9.63
C SER A 701 -9.51 -15.33 -9.58
N SER A 702 -8.84 -16.37 -10.00
CA SER A 702 -9.38 -17.73 -9.97
C SER A 702 -8.28 -18.70 -9.57
N HIS A 703 -8.63 -19.69 -8.78
CA HIS A 703 -7.69 -20.74 -8.42
C HIS A 703 -8.36 -22.12 -8.35
N VAL A 704 -7.55 -23.14 -8.54
CA VAL A 704 -7.89 -24.51 -8.25
C VAL A 704 -6.76 -25.13 -7.44
N GLN A 705 -7.13 -25.77 -6.35
CA GLN A 705 -6.23 -26.56 -5.51
C GLN A 705 -6.73 -28.00 -5.47
N TYR A 706 -5.79 -28.92 -5.58
CA TYR A 706 -6.04 -30.35 -5.46
C TYR A 706 -5.09 -30.97 -4.45
N ASP A 707 -5.67 -31.52 -3.39
CA ASP A 707 -4.94 -32.24 -2.35
C ASP A 707 -4.89 -33.74 -2.72
N MET A 708 -3.73 -34.37 -2.63
CA MET A 708 -3.53 -35.74 -3.08
C MET A 708 -2.71 -36.54 -2.10
N GLU A 709 -3.07 -37.80 -1.92
CA GLU A 709 -2.24 -38.75 -1.22
C GLU A 709 -1.22 -39.36 -2.18
N LEU A 710 0.05 -38.92 -2.08
CA LEU A 710 1.12 -39.41 -2.94
C LEU A 710 1.59 -40.82 -2.55
N SER A 711 1.53 -41.11 -1.25
CA SER A 711 1.85 -42.46 -0.68
C SER A 711 1.32 -42.57 0.75
N GLU A 712 1.48 -43.75 1.36
CA GLU A 712 1.17 -43.96 2.79
C GLU A 712 1.87 -42.96 3.74
N LYS A 713 2.91 -42.28 3.28
CA LYS A 713 3.75 -41.39 4.11
C LYS A 713 3.77 -39.94 3.63
N LEU A 714 3.28 -39.67 2.43
CA LEU A 714 3.41 -38.39 1.78
C LEU A 714 2.07 -37.89 1.26
N ASN A 715 1.79 -36.63 1.50
CA ASN A 715 0.74 -35.85 0.90
C ASN A 715 1.32 -34.91 -0.17
N GLY A 716 0.50 -34.49 -1.11
CA GLY A 716 0.83 -33.49 -2.11
C GLY A 716 -0.29 -32.48 -2.26
N ILE A 717 0.05 -31.26 -2.58
CA ILE A 717 -0.89 -30.18 -2.94
C ILE A 717 -0.44 -29.64 -4.28
N ALA A 718 -1.37 -29.54 -5.24
CA ALA A 718 -1.16 -28.85 -6.49
C ALA A 718 -2.13 -27.67 -6.58
N ARG A 719 -1.60 -26.47 -6.75
CA ARG A 719 -2.38 -25.24 -6.86
C ARG A 719 -2.01 -24.51 -8.14
N LEU A 720 -3.02 -24.08 -8.89
CA LEU A 720 -2.92 -23.26 -10.09
C LEU A 720 -3.80 -22.01 -9.88
N GLU A 721 -3.28 -20.88 -10.24
CA GLU A 721 -3.92 -19.58 -10.06
C GLU A 721 -3.86 -18.77 -11.35
N HIS A 722 -4.91 -18.01 -11.61
CA HIS A 722 -5.01 -17.08 -12.71
C HIS A 722 -5.53 -15.75 -12.17
N SER A 723 -4.86 -14.67 -12.53
CA SER A 723 -5.29 -13.29 -12.26
C SER A 723 -5.40 -12.53 -13.57
N TYR A 724 -6.53 -11.85 -13.76
CA TYR A 724 -6.80 -10.94 -14.86
C TYR A 724 -7.05 -9.54 -14.30
N ILE A 725 -6.38 -8.55 -14.88
CA ILE A 725 -6.55 -7.13 -14.60
C ILE A 725 -6.82 -6.44 -15.93
N ASP A 726 -7.92 -5.70 -16.02
CA ASP A 726 -8.27 -4.92 -17.21
C ASP A 726 -7.29 -3.77 -17.41
N SER A 727 -7.27 -3.19 -18.59
CA SER A 727 -6.41 -2.06 -18.94
C SER A 727 -6.68 -0.83 -18.07
N TYR A 728 -5.64 -0.10 -17.68
CA TYR A 728 -5.75 1.08 -16.83
C TYR A 728 -4.61 2.07 -17.05
N PHE A 729 -4.88 3.35 -16.78
CA PHE A 729 -3.88 4.39 -16.78
C PHE A 729 -3.03 4.35 -15.52
N LEU A 730 -1.75 4.68 -15.62
CA LEU A 730 -0.79 4.65 -14.52
C LEU A 730 -0.64 6.02 -13.84
N ASP A 731 -0.93 7.11 -14.54
CA ASP A 731 -0.80 8.47 -14.03
C ASP A 731 -2.13 9.24 -14.14
N GLN A 732 -2.26 10.29 -13.31
CA GLN A 732 -3.50 11.05 -13.11
C GLN A 732 -3.91 11.91 -14.31
N ASP A 733 -2.96 12.28 -15.16
CA ASP A 733 -3.22 13.05 -16.38
C ASP A 733 -3.81 12.21 -17.50
N LEU A 734 -3.86 10.88 -17.30
CA LEU A 734 -4.39 9.88 -18.21
C LEU A 734 -3.65 9.86 -19.57
N ASP A 735 -2.33 10.04 -19.52
CA ASP A 735 -1.51 9.96 -20.73
C ASP A 735 -1.59 8.56 -21.35
N PRO A 736 -1.91 8.46 -22.66
CA PRO A 736 -1.98 7.17 -23.35
C PRO A 736 -0.68 6.37 -23.38
N HIS A 737 0.48 7.02 -23.21
CA HIS A 737 1.79 6.35 -23.13
C HIS A 737 2.01 5.69 -21.77
N LEU A 738 1.29 6.14 -20.75
CA LEU A 738 1.31 5.61 -19.37
C LEU A 738 0.05 4.78 -19.12
N LYS A 739 -0.16 3.77 -19.92
CA LYS A 739 -1.29 2.86 -19.82
C LYS A 739 -0.83 1.41 -19.91
N ASN A 740 -1.27 0.59 -18.96
CA ASN A 740 -1.19 -0.86 -19.11
C ASN A 740 -2.33 -1.38 -20.00
N ASP A 741 -2.01 -2.31 -20.87
CA ASP A 741 -3.00 -3.18 -21.49
C ASP A 741 -3.55 -4.17 -20.45
N GLU A 742 -4.43 -5.08 -20.86
CA GLU A 742 -4.90 -6.14 -19.97
C GLU A 742 -3.75 -7.07 -19.54
N VAL A 743 -3.67 -7.36 -18.23
CA VAL A 743 -2.63 -8.20 -17.64
C VAL A 743 -3.21 -9.56 -17.25
N ASN A 744 -2.52 -10.64 -17.65
CA ASN A 744 -2.91 -12.02 -17.34
C ASN A 744 -1.77 -12.77 -16.67
N LEU A 745 -1.90 -13.05 -15.39
CA LEU A 745 -0.88 -13.76 -14.62
C LEU A 745 -1.29 -15.20 -14.33
N ILE A 746 -0.37 -16.12 -14.53
CA ILE A 746 -0.53 -17.52 -14.14
C ILE A 746 0.53 -17.87 -13.11
N ASN A 747 0.09 -18.37 -11.96
CA ASN A 747 0.96 -18.85 -10.89
C ASN A 747 0.68 -20.33 -10.63
N MET A 748 1.71 -21.07 -10.18
CA MET A 748 1.60 -22.49 -9.85
C MET A 748 2.43 -22.81 -8.61
N ARG A 749 1.90 -23.68 -7.75
CA ARG A 749 2.62 -24.21 -6.60
C ARG A 749 2.38 -25.71 -6.46
N LEU A 750 3.45 -26.46 -6.24
CA LEU A 750 3.42 -27.91 -6.01
C LEU A 750 4.10 -28.17 -4.67
N THR A 751 3.35 -28.63 -3.69
CA THR A 751 3.86 -28.90 -2.33
C THR A 751 3.82 -30.39 -2.05
N VAL A 752 4.86 -30.90 -1.42
CA VAL A 752 4.94 -32.26 -0.87
C VAL A 752 5.25 -32.17 0.60
N SER A 753 4.46 -32.84 1.43
CA SER A 753 4.66 -32.93 2.89
C SER A 753 4.59 -34.35 3.39
N ASN A 754 5.14 -34.60 4.58
CA ASN A 754 4.87 -35.88 5.26
C ASN A 754 3.49 -35.84 5.94
N LYS A 755 2.91 -37.01 6.22
CA LYS A 755 1.56 -37.12 6.83
C LYS A 755 1.47 -36.58 8.25
N SER A 756 2.59 -36.44 8.97
CA SER A 756 2.64 -35.77 10.27
C SER A 756 2.83 -34.24 10.16
N ASN A 757 2.96 -33.74 8.96
CA ASN A 757 3.23 -32.31 8.67
C ASN A 757 4.47 -31.75 9.39
N ASP A 758 5.49 -32.60 9.66
CA ASP A 758 6.74 -32.15 10.29
C ASP A 758 7.63 -31.38 9.30
N TRP A 759 7.44 -31.61 7.99
CA TRP A 759 8.13 -30.87 6.94
C TRP A 759 7.31 -30.80 5.65
N GLU A 760 7.60 -29.78 4.88
CA GLU A 760 7.10 -29.63 3.52
C GLU A 760 8.16 -29.06 2.58
N VAL A 761 8.04 -29.38 1.29
CA VAL A 761 8.85 -28.81 0.22
C VAL A 761 7.89 -28.38 -0.88
N ALA A 762 8.00 -27.14 -1.30
CA ALA A 762 7.21 -26.56 -2.37
C ALA A 762 8.09 -26.10 -3.53
N LEU A 763 7.70 -26.43 -4.74
CA LEU A 763 8.17 -25.80 -5.99
C LEU A 763 7.09 -24.83 -6.45
N TRP A 764 7.47 -23.62 -6.78
CA TRP A 764 6.53 -22.58 -7.17
C TRP A 764 7.04 -21.75 -8.34
N GLY A 765 6.09 -21.12 -9.03
CA GLY A 765 6.39 -20.16 -10.07
C GLY A 765 5.29 -19.10 -10.13
N ARG A 766 5.68 -17.87 -10.34
CA ARG A 766 4.83 -16.68 -10.47
C ARG A 766 5.06 -16.06 -11.83
N ASN A 767 4.03 -15.42 -12.39
CA ASN A 767 4.07 -14.85 -13.73
C ASN A 767 4.64 -15.84 -14.76
N LEU A 768 4.17 -17.09 -14.78
CA LEU A 768 4.70 -18.16 -15.63
C LEU A 768 4.52 -17.95 -17.14
N LEU A 769 3.70 -16.99 -17.54
CA LEU A 769 3.53 -16.57 -18.92
C LEU A 769 4.54 -15.50 -19.33
N ASP A 770 5.32 -15.00 -18.37
CA ASP A 770 6.29 -13.90 -18.57
C ASP A 770 5.61 -12.65 -19.15
N GLU A 771 4.51 -12.25 -18.52
CA GLU A 771 3.71 -11.11 -18.95
C GLU A 771 4.41 -9.81 -18.52
N ASP A 772 4.66 -8.96 -19.50
CA ASP A 772 5.29 -7.67 -19.32
C ASP A 772 4.25 -6.60 -19.00
N TYR A 773 4.39 -5.89 -17.86
CA TYR A 773 3.55 -4.76 -17.49
C TYR A 773 4.27 -3.80 -16.54
N TYR A 774 3.74 -2.59 -16.42
CA TYR A 774 4.30 -1.58 -15.54
C TYR A 774 3.66 -1.65 -14.15
N ALA A 775 4.49 -1.64 -13.11
CA ALA A 775 4.02 -1.54 -11.73
C ALA A 775 3.67 -0.11 -11.35
N ILE A 776 4.40 0.86 -11.90
CA ILE A 776 4.17 2.31 -11.76
C ILE A 776 4.68 2.99 -13.02
N GLY A 777 4.03 4.07 -13.44
CA GLY A 777 4.47 4.94 -14.53
C GLY A 777 4.34 6.40 -14.12
N LEU A 778 5.17 7.25 -14.69
CA LEU A 778 5.13 8.69 -14.45
C LEU A 778 5.69 9.47 -15.64
N ASP A 779 5.24 10.69 -15.77
CA ASP A 779 5.79 11.68 -16.68
C ASP A 779 7.17 12.15 -16.21
N ILE A 780 8.05 12.45 -17.16
CA ILE A 780 9.30 13.18 -16.94
C ILE A 780 9.21 14.57 -17.57
N PRO A 781 8.50 15.52 -16.96
CA PRO A 781 8.22 16.81 -17.60
C PRO A 781 9.48 17.62 -17.96
N THR A 782 10.57 17.40 -17.21
CA THR A 782 11.84 18.12 -17.42
C THR A 782 12.56 17.71 -18.69
N VAL A 783 12.33 16.49 -19.16
CA VAL A 783 12.99 15.93 -20.36
C VAL A 783 12.00 15.54 -21.46
N GLY A 784 10.69 15.66 -21.19
CA GLY A 784 9.64 15.35 -22.15
C GLY A 784 9.56 13.89 -22.52
N GLY A 785 9.71 13.02 -21.54
CA GLY A 785 9.67 11.57 -21.69
C GLY A 785 8.76 10.92 -20.66
N TYR A 786 8.75 9.60 -20.69
CA TYR A 786 7.98 8.74 -19.79
C TYR A 786 8.89 7.72 -19.14
N ALA A 787 8.65 7.44 -17.88
CA ALA A 787 9.39 6.42 -17.14
C ALA A 787 8.46 5.48 -16.40
N ALA A 788 8.91 4.24 -16.19
CA ALA A 788 8.16 3.26 -15.43
C ALA A 788 9.08 2.37 -14.59
N ILE A 789 8.52 1.80 -13.53
CA ILE A 789 9.04 0.60 -12.88
C ILE A 789 8.27 -0.58 -13.45
N THR A 790 8.98 -1.56 -13.99
CA THR A 790 8.39 -2.78 -14.52
C THR A 790 8.03 -3.75 -13.40
N ALA A 791 6.99 -4.54 -13.63
CA ALA A 791 6.67 -5.65 -12.75
C ALA A 791 7.72 -6.78 -12.90
N PRO A 792 7.90 -7.64 -11.88
CA PRO A 792 8.83 -8.75 -11.97
C PRO A 792 8.49 -9.71 -13.11
N GLU A 793 9.51 -10.13 -13.85
CA GLU A 793 9.45 -11.21 -14.83
C GLU A 793 9.06 -12.55 -14.18
N ALA A 794 8.98 -13.62 -15.01
CA ALA A 794 8.71 -14.97 -14.54
C ALA A 794 9.69 -15.39 -13.44
N THR A 795 9.15 -15.57 -12.23
CA THR A 795 9.93 -15.96 -11.06
C THR A 795 9.55 -17.37 -10.63
N TYR A 796 10.55 -18.21 -10.32
CA TYR A 796 10.32 -19.57 -9.84
C TYR A 796 11.36 -19.96 -8.79
N GLY A 797 10.92 -20.76 -7.82
CA GLY A 797 11.75 -21.09 -6.69
C GLY A 797 11.35 -22.34 -5.96
N ILE A 798 12.09 -22.59 -4.88
CA ILE A 798 11.87 -23.68 -3.96
C ILE A 798 11.77 -23.17 -2.55
N THR A 799 10.79 -23.68 -1.81
CA THR A 799 10.63 -23.41 -0.36
C THR A 799 10.67 -24.73 0.41
N VAL A 800 11.41 -24.74 1.49
CA VAL A 800 11.46 -25.86 2.47
C VAL A 800 11.02 -25.33 3.81
N ARG A 801 10.09 -26.04 4.46
CA ARG A 801 9.56 -25.65 5.76
C ARG A 801 9.61 -26.87 6.71
N ILE A 802 9.99 -26.64 7.95
CA ILE A 802 10.11 -27.63 9.01
C ILE A 802 9.36 -27.13 10.24
N TYR A 803 8.57 -28.03 10.84
CA TYR A 803 7.77 -27.76 12.02
C TYR A 803 8.16 -28.68 13.19
N ASN A 804 7.91 -28.22 14.42
CA ASN A 804 8.07 -29.06 15.63
C ASN A 804 7.05 -28.64 16.68
#